data_bcc560e11ffaf9a240d2fbde91e39fe9
#
_entry.id   bcc560e11ffaf9a240d2fbde91e39fe9
#
_cell.length_a   1.000
_cell.length_b   1.000
_cell.length_c   1.000
_cell.angle_alpha   90.00
_cell.angle_beta   90.00
_cell.angle_gamma   90.00
#
_symmetry.space_group_name_H-M   'P 1'
#
loop_
_entity.id
_entity.type
_entity.pdbx_description
1 polymer ?
#
loop_
_entity_poly.entity_id
_entity_poly.type
_entity_poly.pdbx_seq_one_letter_code
_entity_poly.pdbx_strand_id
1 'polypeptide(L)'
;MFLVAALAMLLTACNDDEPEPTATATTAPVSVEGGGLPADALEVANARGLTPQDIRAALKTYVPSGKMDEYYLFTSGGQSGSVIVIGVPSMRILKNIAVFTPESWQGYGYGEVGSEAVLDGGNVDGTKIRMGDTHHPALSETNGDYDGQWLFINDKASARVAVVDLRDFETKQIVKDPNLISNHGSAFVPPNTEYVIQSSQYGTPLGWEYAPISEYKEKYRGLITMYKFDREKGRIDLENSFSIEIPPYWQDLCDAGKLVSDGWAFCNSFNTELATGGVESGNPPFEAGVSQRDMDYMHIFNWKKAAEVAEQAGKTEVMNGMRVIRIPTAVEEGILFLAPEPKSPHGVDVTPDGKYLTVAGKLDPHVTIYSFDKIMKAIEGGNWTKDEFGIPVLDFDEVMLTQVELGLGPLHTQYDGQGNAYTSLFLDSAIAKWSLGGEDPAGYKLLEKLPVQYNVGHIAAAEGDTVSPDGQYLVALNKWSVDRFLSVGPLKPQNEQLLDIGSDTMSVIYDMPMGIGEPHYAQMIKADKIKAWEVYPETGWDPIAQAPSEFATLAGEERIERDGNNVTIFMTSIRSHLTPEHVTLNQGDNVTWHITNIETAPDATHGFDLGGQNLSLSIEPGETATFQFVAEHDGTYAYYCTEFCSALHLEMMGYMMVAPQAEVEAAK
;
A
#
# COMPACT_ATOMS: atom_id res chain seq x y z
N MET A 1 -14.83 -30.94 -57.07
CA MET A 1 -15.33 -32.25 -56.60
C MET A 1 -14.79 -32.42 -55.18
N PHE A 2 -15.53 -31.94 -54.21
CA PHE A 2 -15.13 -31.91 -52.80
C PHE A 2 -15.94 -32.92 -52.02
N LEU A 3 -15.25 -33.85 -51.37
CA LEU A 3 -15.85 -34.82 -50.44
C LEU A 3 -16.00 -34.14 -49.07
N VAL A 4 -17.24 -34.01 -48.58
CA VAL A 4 -17.57 -33.66 -47.21
C VAL A 4 -17.74 -34.97 -46.45
N ALA A 5 -16.87 -35.23 -45.49
CA ALA A 5 -17.04 -36.34 -44.55
C ALA A 5 -17.84 -35.81 -43.34
N ALA A 6 -19.07 -36.33 -43.19
CA ALA A 6 -19.90 -36.09 -42.02
C ALA A 6 -19.47 -37.04 -40.88
N LEU A 7 -19.05 -36.46 -39.75
CA LEU A 7 -18.80 -37.19 -38.51
C LEU A 7 -20.11 -37.26 -37.72
N ALA A 8 -20.71 -38.42 -37.64
CA ALA A 8 -21.88 -38.67 -36.81
C ALA A 8 -21.46 -38.79 -35.34
N MET A 9 -21.85 -37.83 -34.52
CA MET A 9 -21.77 -37.96 -33.06
C MET A 9 -22.93 -38.81 -32.56
N LEU A 10 -22.60 -39.89 -31.90
CA LEU A 10 -23.51 -40.64 -31.06
C LEU A 10 -23.92 -39.82 -29.86
N LEU A 11 -25.17 -39.38 -29.82
CA LEU A 11 -25.82 -38.86 -28.63
C LEU A 11 -26.17 -40.03 -27.71
N THR A 12 -25.38 -40.28 -26.69
CA THR A 12 -25.84 -41.02 -25.52
C THR A 12 -26.54 -40.02 -24.61
N ALA A 13 -27.84 -40.24 -24.45
CA ALA A 13 -28.65 -39.51 -23.49
C ALA A 13 -28.11 -39.75 -22.08
N CYS A 14 -27.52 -38.73 -21.47
CA CYS A 14 -27.39 -38.65 -20.02
C CYS A 14 -28.72 -38.12 -19.48
N ASN A 15 -29.29 -38.83 -18.53
CA ASN A 15 -30.43 -38.41 -17.77
C ASN A 15 -30.08 -37.05 -17.11
N ASP A 16 -30.94 -36.09 -17.35
CA ASP A 16 -30.97 -34.81 -16.61
C ASP A 16 -31.51 -35.05 -15.19
N ASP A 17 -30.63 -35.47 -14.30
CA ASP A 17 -30.80 -35.16 -12.89
C ASP A 17 -30.02 -33.85 -12.64
N GLU A 18 -30.69 -32.73 -12.89
CA GLU A 18 -30.26 -31.46 -12.30
C GLU A 18 -30.16 -31.69 -10.78
N PRO A 19 -29.01 -31.39 -10.14
CA PRO A 19 -28.99 -31.32 -8.68
C PRO A 19 -29.95 -30.21 -8.29
N GLU A 20 -31.04 -30.56 -7.60
CA GLU A 20 -31.87 -29.59 -6.92
C GLU A 20 -30.95 -28.64 -6.16
N PRO A 21 -31.16 -27.29 -6.24
CA PRO A 21 -30.39 -26.37 -5.48
C PRO A 21 -30.54 -26.81 -4.03
N THR A 22 -29.44 -27.18 -3.41
CA THR A 22 -29.37 -27.50 -1.98
C THR A 22 -29.99 -26.30 -1.27
N ALA A 23 -31.19 -26.46 -0.76
CA ALA A 23 -31.89 -25.46 -0.02
C ALA A 23 -30.93 -25.05 1.09
N THR A 24 -30.41 -23.83 1.03
CA THR A 24 -29.76 -23.19 2.15
C THR A 24 -30.70 -23.41 3.31
N ALA A 25 -30.25 -24.14 4.33
CA ALA A 25 -31.02 -24.39 5.51
C ALA A 25 -31.43 -23.02 6.06
N THR A 26 -32.68 -22.65 5.80
CA THR A 26 -33.33 -21.55 6.50
C THR A 26 -33.36 -21.99 7.94
N THR A 27 -32.34 -21.60 8.72
CA THR A 27 -32.38 -21.72 10.17
C THR A 27 -33.62 -20.96 10.61
N ALA A 28 -34.57 -21.70 11.19
CA ALA A 28 -35.76 -21.11 11.77
C ALA A 28 -35.33 -19.91 12.66
N PRO A 29 -36.09 -18.81 12.67
CA PRO A 29 -35.77 -17.68 13.52
C PRO A 29 -35.65 -18.19 14.97
N VAL A 30 -34.42 -18.12 15.48
CA VAL A 30 -34.14 -18.50 16.86
C VAL A 30 -34.78 -17.40 17.69
N SER A 31 -35.82 -17.76 18.48
CA SER A 31 -36.33 -16.87 19.49
C SER A 31 -35.19 -16.55 20.46
N VAL A 32 -34.72 -15.30 20.44
CA VAL A 32 -33.75 -14.79 21.42
C VAL A 32 -34.48 -14.75 22.74
N GLU A 33 -34.43 -15.83 23.51
CA GLU A 33 -34.92 -15.84 24.89
C GLU A 33 -34.07 -14.88 25.70
N GLY A 34 -34.72 -13.87 26.20
CA GLY A 34 -34.22 -12.62 26.61
C GLY A 34 -33.29 -12.57 27.80
N GLY A 35 -32.37 -11.77 27.67
CA GLY A 35 -31.59 -11.16 28.73
C GLY A 35 -30.78 -10.01 28.16
N GLY A 36 -31.38 -8.84 27.99
CA GLY A 36 -30.61 -7.64 27.81
C GLY A 36 -30.93 -6.71 26.64
N LEU A 37 -31.56 -7.16 25.56
CA LEU A 37 -31.99 -6.22 24.51
C LEU A 37 -33.33 -5.56 24.84
N PRO A 38 -33.52 -4.26 24.59
CA PRO A 38 -34.83 -3.60 24.68
C PRO A 38 -35.88 -4.33 23.83
N ALA A 39 -37.15 -4.33 24.25
CA ALA A 39 -38.22 -5.06 23.58
C ALA A 39 -38.44 -4.61 22.13
N ASP A 40 -38.30 -3.32 21.87
CA ASP A 40 -38.35 -2.73 20.53
C ASP A 40 -37.17 -3.17 19.63
N ALA A 41 -35.98 -3.33 20.19
CA ALA A 41 -34.82 -3.87 19.45
C ALA A 41 -35.03 -5.35 19.10
N LEU A 42 -35.65 -6.14 19.96
CA LEU A 42 -36.01 -7.53 19.67
C LEU A 42 -37.12 -7.60 18.60
N GLU A 43 -38.09 -6.70 18.63
CA GLU A 43 -39.09 -6.61 17.57
C GLU A 43 -38.48 -6.32 16.21
N VAL A 44 -37.54 -5.38 16.12
CA VAL A 44 -36.80 -5.07 14.90
C VAL A 44 -35.96 -6.26 14.45
N ALA A 45 -35.24 -6.91 15.35
CA ALA A 45 -34.41 -8.07 15.02
C ALA A 45 -35.26 -9.22 14.44
N ASN A 46 -36.40 -9.50 15.06
CA ASN A 46 -37.34 -10.51 14.58
C ASN A 46 -37.95 -10.15 13.23
N ALA A 47 -38.37 -8.88 13.05
CA ALA A 47 -38.95 -8.40 11.79
C ALA A 47 -37.97 -8.47 10.63
N ARG A 48 -36.67 -8.33 10.90
CA ARG A 48 -35.59 -8.45 9.91
C ARG A 48 -35.04 -9.87 9.78
N GLY A 49 -35.50 -10.82 10.59
CA GLY A 49 -35.01 -12.20 10.58
C GLY A 49 -33.55 -12.34 11.03
N LEU A 50 -33.07 -11.45 11.90
CA LEU A 50 -31.68 -11.49 12.36
C LEU A 50 -31.45 -12.68 13.31
N THR A 51 -30.33 -13.34 13.11
CA THR A 51 -29.82 -14.38 14.00
C THR A 51 -29.12 -13.76 15.23
N PRO A 52 -28.89 -14.51 16.30
CA PRO A 52 -28.05 -14.05 17.40
C PRO A 52 -26.62 -13.64 16.98
N GLN A 53 -26.09 -14.26 15.92
CA GLN A 53 -24.79 -13.90 15.36
C GLN A 53 -24.85 -12.53 14.67
N ASP A 54 -25.91 -12.25 13.89
CA ASP A 54 -26.09 -10.95 13.25
C ASP A 54 -26.22 -9.82 14.27
N ILE A 55 -26.94 -10.07 15.36
CA ILE A 55 -27.07 -9.11 16.46
C ILE A 55 -25.71 -8.85 17.12
N ARG A 56 -24.92 -9.90 17.39
CA ARG A 56 -23.57 -9.73 17.94
C ARG A 56 -22.66 -8.97 16.98
N ALA A 57 -22.71 -9.28 15.70
CA ALA A 57 -21.95 -8.56 14.67
C ALA A 57 -22.30 -7.07 14.66
N ALA A 58 -23.60 -6.74 14.67
CA ALA A 58 -24.05 -5.35 14.72
C ALA A 58 -23.58 -4.62 15.99
N LEU A 59 -23.58 -5.29 17.15
CA LEU A 59 -23.11 -4.70 18.41
C LEU A 59 -21.59 -4.50 18.42
N LYS A 60 -20.83 -5.41 17.82
CA LYS A 60 -19.36 -5.31 17.73
C LYS A 60 -18.87 -4.25 16.75
N THR A 61 -19.67 -3.92 15.75
CA THR A 61 -19.29 -2.95 14.71
C THR A 61 -19.92 -1.56 14.90
N TYR A 62 -20.85 -1.42 15.82
CA TYR A 62 -21.48 -0.14 16.08
C TYR A 62 -20.60 0.77 16.94
N VAL A 63 -20.13 1.85 16.33
CA VAL A 63 -19.45 2.94 17.02
C VAL A 63 -20.39 4.13 17.11
N PRO A 64 -20.77 4.58 18.33
CA PRO A 64 -21.69 5.70 18.51
C PRO A 64 -21.16 7.02 17.92
N SER A 65 -22.07 7.90 17.50
CA SER A 65 -21.72 9.24 17.07
C SER A 65 -20.90 9.99 18.13
N GLY A 66 -19.83 10.65 17.73
CA GLY A 66 -18.91 11.36 18.61
C GLY A 66 -17.91 10.45 19.34
N LYS A 67 -17.82 9.17 18.94
CA LYS A 67 -16.77 8.25 19.38
C LYS A 67 -15.87 7.91 18.20
N MET A 68 -14.57 7.79 18.48
CA MET A 68 -13.58 7.29 17.54
C MET A 68 -13.66 5.78 17.43
N ASP A 69 -13.26 5.25 16.28
CA ASP A 69 -12.96 3.84 16.10
C ASP A 69 -11.73 3.43 16.95
N GLU A 70 -11.61 2.15 17.22
CA GLU A 70 -10.49 1.63 18.03
C GLU A 70 -9.19 1.57 17.23
N TYR A 71 -9.32 1.32 15.92
CA TYR A 71 -8.19 1.22 14.99
C TYR A 71 -8.45 1.99 13.72
N TYR A 72 -7.37 2.36 13.04
CA TYR A 72 -7.38 2.79 11.66
C TYR A 72 -6.70 1.75 10.78
N LEU A 73 -7.38 1.37 9.72
CA LEU A 73 -6.89 0.51 8.65
C LEU A 73 -6.47 1.41 7.48
N PHE A 74 -5.22 1.31 7.09
CA PHE A 74 -4.70 1.93 5.90
C PHE A 74 -4.66 0.88 4.80
N THR A 75 -5.57 0.96 3.85
CA THR A 75 -5.66 0.02 2.73
C THR A 75 -5.28 0.69 1.42
N SER A 76 -4.59 -0.05 0.56
CA SER A 76 -4.23 0.45 -0.77
C SER A 76 -5.47 0.63 -1.64
N GLY A 77 -5.50 1.68 -2.42
CA GLY A 77 -6.58 1.96 -3.39
C GLY A 77 -6.27 1.48 -4.82
N GLY A 78 -5.16 0.75 -5.03
CA GLY A 78 -4.79 0.24 -6.34
C GLY A 78 -4.63 1.34 -7.38
N GLN A 79 -5.26 1.13 -8.53
CA GLN A 79 -5.20 2.05 -9.67
C GLN A 79 -5.83 3.43 -9.41
N SER A 80 -6.50 3.63 -8.29
CA SER A 80 -6.94 4.98 -7.89
C SER A 80 -5.78 5.87 -7.47
N GLY A 81 -4.60 5.28 -7.19
CA GLY A 81 -3.42 6.01 -6.74
C GLY A 81 -3.56 6.59 -5.34
N SER A 82 -4.52 6.09 -4.53
CA SER A 82 -4.82 6.59 -3.19
C SER A 82 -4.57 5.55 -2.10
N VAL A 83 -4.52 6.00 -0.85
CA VAL A 83 -4.67 5.17 0.34
C VAL A 83 -6.01 5.48 0.98
N ILE A 84 -6.78 4.45 1.30
CA ILE A 84 -8.08 4.58 1.92
C ILE A 84 -7.93 4.34 3.42
N VAL A 85 -8.39 5.28 4.24
CA VAL A 85 -8.39 5.17 5.70
C VAL A 85 -9.76 4.71 6.16
N ILE A 86 -9.81 3.59 6.86
CA ILE A 86 -11.04 2.97 7.33
C ILE A 86 -11.00 2.82 8.84
N GLY A 87 -12.05 3.27 9.52
CA GLY A 87 -12.20 3.07 10.96
C GLY A 87 -12.66 1.64 11.28
N VAL A 88 -11.98 0.98 12.20
CA VAL A 88 -12.33 -0.36 12.67
C VAL A 88 -12.68 -0.26 14.16
N PRO A 89 -13.84 -0.79 14.62
CA PRO A 89 -14.66 -1.80 13.93
C PRO A 89 -15.82 -1.27 13.06
N SER A 90 -16.04 0.04 12.94
CA SER A 90 -17.21 0.55 12.23
C SER A 90 -17.20 0.30 10.73
N MET A 91 -16.05 0.03 10.13
CA MET A 91 -15.80 -0.09 8.68
C MET A 91 -16.25 1.16 7.91
N ARG A 92 -16.13 2.34 8.51
CA ARG A 92 -16.40 3.61 7.84
C ARG A 92 -15.16 4.08 7.10
N ILE A 93 -15.33 4.45 5.84
CA ILE A 93 -14.27 5.18 5.11
C ILE A 93 -14.18 6.57 5.73
N LEU A 94 -13.03 6.90 6.30
CA LEU A 94 -12.80 8.16 7.01
C LEU A 94 -12.15 9.20 6.09
N LYS A 95 -11.19 8.75 5.25
CA LYS A 95 -10.45 9.62 4.34
C LYS A 95 -9.91 8.81 3.16
N ASN A 96 -9.74 9.48 2.03
CA ASN A 96 -8.87 9.04 0.94
C ASN A 96 -7.66 9.97 0.88
N ILE A 97 -6.47 9.40 0.87
CA ILE A 97 -5.22 10.14 0.76
C ILE A 97 -4.75 10.05 -0.68
N ALA A 98 -4.67 11.16 -1.38
CA ALA A 98 -4.07 11.21 -2.71
C ALA A 98 -2.56 10.94 -2.61
N VAL A 99 -2.04 9.98 -3.37
CA VAL A 99 -0.62 9.59 -3.35
C VAL A 99 -0.02 9.69 -4.75
N PHE A 100 -0.35 8.74 -5.63
CA PHE A 100 0.14 8.73 -7.01
C PHE A 100 -0.95 9.18 -7.97
N THR A 101 -1.56 10.31 -7.68
CA THR A 101 -2.66 10.86 -8.45
C THR A 101 -2.82 12.35 -8.20
N PRO A 102 -3.09 13.15 -9.25
CA PRO A 102 -3.47 14.55 -9.09
C PRO A 102 -4.97 14.74 -8.79
N GLU A 103 -5.74 13.67 -8.64
CA GLU A 103 -7.19 13.71 -8.49
C GLU A 103 -7.59 14.32 -7.14
N SER A 104 -8.02 15.55 -7.14
CA SER A 104 -8.38 16.30 -5.95
C SER A 104 -9.56 15.72 -5.17
N TRP A 105 -10.47 15.00 -5.85
CA TRP A 105 -11.64 14.37 -5.23
C TRP A 105 -11.28 13.22 -4.25
N GLN A 106 -10.04 12.74 -4.28
CA GLN A 106 -9.56 11.67 -3.41
C GLN A 106 -9.08 12.18 -2.04
N GLY A 107 -9.65 13.20 -1.54
CA GLY A 107 -9.26 13.87 -0.31
C GLY A 107 -8.57 15.19 -0.61
N TYR A 108 -7.60 15.57 0.19
CA TYR A 108 -6.82 16.79 -0.02
C TYR A 108 -5.85 16.60 -1.17
N GLY A 109 -6.41 16.38 -2.35
CA GLY A 109 -5.66 16.24 -3.58
C GLY A 109 -5.09 17.59 -3.99
N TYR A 110 -4.08 17.50 -4.83
CA TYR A 110 -3.29 18.67 -5.18
C TYR A 110 -3.84 19.41 -6.39
N GLY A 111 -4.69 18.75 -7.22
CA GLY A 111 -4.85 19.14 -8.60
C GLY A 111 -3.53 18.94 -9.36
N GLU A 112 -3.54 18.96 -10.67
CA GLU A 112 -2.31 18.71 -11.43
C GLU A 112 -1.24 19.77 -11.17
N VAL A 113 -1.62 21.04 -11.19
CA VAL A 113 -0.71 22.18 -10.99
C VAL A 113 -0.17 22.24 -9.54
N GLY A 114 -1.04 22.05 -8.55
CA GLY A 114 -0.67 22.12 -7.13
C GLY A 114 0.19 20.94 -6.66
N SER A 115 0.10 19.79 -7.33
CA SER A 115 0.82 18.57 -6.95
C SER A 115 2.19 18.41 -7.60
N GLU A 116 2.60 19.27 -8.53
CA GLU A 116 3.85 19.09 -9.29
C GLU A 116 5.08 18.95 -8.38
N ALA A 117 5.16 19.70 -7.31
CA ALA A 117 6.28 19.62 -6.37
C ALA A 117 6.46 18.21 -5.75
N VAL A 118 5.37 17.45 -5.58
CA VAL A 118 5.38 16.09 -5.05
C VAL A 118 5.38 15.06 -6.18
N LEU A 119 4.48 15.17 -7.15
CA LEU A 119 4.33 14.19 -8.24
C LEU A 119 5.53 14.13 -9.18
N ASP A 120 6.29 15.20 -9.36
CA ASP A 120 7.53 15.20 -10.14
C ASP A 120 8.68 14.47 -9.43
N GLY A 121 8.55 14.23 -8.14
CA GLY A 121 9.40 13.30 -7.42
C GLY A 121 9.27 11.90 -8.01
N GLY A 122 10.42 11.22 -8.24
CA GLY A 122 10.44 9.90 -8.84
C GLY A 122 10.24 9.86 -10.36
N ASN A 123 10.13 11.00 -11.05
CA ASN A 123 10.27 11.03 -12.50
C ASN A 123 11.70 10.75 -12.90
N VAL A 124 11.90 9.87 -13.90
CA VAL A 124 13.20 9.53 -14.45
C VAL A 124 13.18 9.71 -15.97
N ASP A 125 14.32 10.07 -16.55
CA ASP A 125 14.51 10.25 -18.00
C ASP A 125 13.50 11.22 -18.66
N GLY A 126 13.05 12.24 -17.91
CA GLY A 126 12.09 13.23 -18.39
C GLY A 126 10.66 12.72 -18.55
N THR A 127 10.38 11.49 -18.15
CA THR A 127 9.02 10.94 -18.17
C THR A 127 8.21 11.51 -17.02
N LYS A 128 7.13 12.22 -17.32
CA LYS A 128 6.18 12.70 -16.31
C LYS A 128 5.20 11.58 -15.93
N ILE A 129 5.29 11.11 -14.69
CA ILE A 129 4.42 10.07 -14.14
C ILE A 129 3.47 10.75 -13.15
N ARG A 130 2.19 10.81 -13.49
CA ARG A 130 1.15 11.46 -12.66
C ARG A 130 0.27 10.47 -11.91
N MET A 131 0.03 9.30 -12.50
CA MET A 131 -0.86 8.28 -11.98
C MET A 131 -0.04 7.04 -11.60
N GLY A 132 -0.49 6.29 -10.59
CA GLY A 132 0.16 5.08 -10.17
C GLY A 132 -0.80 4.08 -9.54
N ASP A 133 -0.24 2.95 -9.13
CA ASP A 133 -0.93 1.82 -8.51
C ASP A 133 -0.41 1.65 -7.08
N THR A 134 -1.15 2.19 -6.09
CA THR A 134 -0.83 2.00 -4.68
C THR A 134 -1.02 0.55 -4.29
N HIS A 135 -0.02 -0.06 -3.66
CA HIS A 135 -0.03 -1.51 -3.51
C HIS A 135 0.19 -2.00 -2.07
N HIS A 136 1.34 -1.76 -1.47
CA HIS A 136 1.69 -2.22 -0.12
C HIS A 136 1.97 -1.01 0.78
N PRO A 137 1.01 -0.58 1.63
CA PRO A 137 1.27 0.39 2.68
C PRO A 137 2.13 -0.22 3.79
N ALA A 138 3.05 0.56 4.35
CA ALA A 138 3.85 0.22 5.51
C ALA A 138 3.86 1.38 6.50
N LEU A 139 3.42 1.16 7.71
CA LEU A 139 3.48 2.12 8.81
C LEU A 139 4.90 2.20 9.37
N SER A 140 5.30 3.38 9.82
CA SER A 140 6.55 3.54 10.54
C SER A 140 6.52 2.85 11.89
N GLU A 141 7.70 2.35 12.32
CA GLU A 141 7.88 1.61 13.56
C GLU A 141 8.91 2.28 14.48
N THR A 142 8.70 2.09 15.77
CA THR A 142 9.67 2.36 16.83
C THR A 142 9.77 1.12 17.72
N ASN A 143 10.96 0.53 17.80
CA ASN A 143 11.22 -0.74 18.50
C ASN A 143 10.33 -1.92 18.05
N GLY A 144 9.92 -1.92 16.79
CA GLY A 144 9.11 -2.98 16.21
C GLY A 144 7.60 -2.85 16.43
N ASP A 145 7.13 -1.74 16.98
CA ASP A 145 5.71 -1.39 17.08
C ASP A 145 5.38 -0.20 16.19
N TYR A 146 4.20 -0.19 15.59
CA TYR A 146 3.72 0.98 14.86
C TYR A 146 3.68 2.20 15.76
N ASP A 147 4.18 3.33 15.25
CA ASP A 147 4.30 4.56 16.03
C ASP A 147 3.35 5.69 15.58
N GLY A 148 2.64 5.49 14.46
CA GLY A 148 1.63 6.41 13.96
C GLY A 148 2.17 7.72 13.40
N GLN A 149 3.45 7.78 12.99
CA GLN A 149 4.07 9.01 12.50
C GLN A 149 4.04 9.11 10.97
N TRP A 150 4.42 8.04 10.26
CA TRP A 150 4.48 8.03 8.80
C TRP A 150 3.88 6.75 8.22
N LEU A 151 3.42 6.89 6.99
CA LEU A 151 3.02 5.78 6.14
C LEU A 151 3.85 5.83 4.86
N PHE A 152 4.39 4.71 4.46
CA PHE A 152 5.07 4.51 3.19
C PHE A 152 4.19 3.66 2.29
N ILE A 153 4.23 3.92 0.99
CA ILE A 153 3.49 3.07 0.04
C ILE A 153 4.20 3.05 -1.30
N ASN A 154 4.21 1.88 -1.92
CA ASN A 154 4.78 1.72 -3.24
C ASN A 154 3.76 1.95 -4.35
N ASP A 155 4.30 2.35 -5.51
CA ASP A 155 3.63 2.36 -6.80
C ASP A 155 4.10 1.14 -7.60
N LYS A 156 3.28 0.12 -7.69
CA LYS A 156 3.62 -1.09 -8.45
C LYS A 156 3.81 -0.83 -9.94
N ALA A 157 3.05 0.11 -10.50
CA ALA A 157 3.07 0.42 -11.92
C ALA A 157 4.39 1.08 -12.38
N SER A 158 5.02 1.88 -11.52
CA SER A 158 6.19 2.69 -11.90
C SER A 158 7.34 2.61 -10.90
N ALA A 159 7.32 1.69 -9.95
CA ALA A 159 8.38 1.43 -8.97
C ALA A 159 8.78 2.67 -8.14
N ARG A 160 7.80 3.51 -7.78
CA ARG A 160 8.00 4.66 -6.88
C ARG A 160 7.64 4.29 -5.46
N VAL A 161 8.12 5.07 -4.50
CA VAL A 161 7.73 5.00 -3.09
C VAL A 161 7.34 6.40 -2.64
N ALA A 162 6.23 6.50 -1.91
CA ALA A 162 5.75 7.74 -1.32
C ALA A 162 5.91 7.74 0.19
N VAL A 163 6.10 8.93 0.75
CA VAL A 163 6.06 9.22 2.18
C VAL A 163 4.83 10.06 2.48
N VAL A 164 3.96 9.55 3.34
CA VAL A 164 2.77 10.23 3.85
C VAL A 164 2.99 10.59 5.31
N ASP A 165 2.72 11.82 5.69
CA ASP A 165 2.77 12.26 7.08
C ASP A 165 1.40 12.04 7.74
N LEU A 166 1.37 11.28 8.83
CA LEU A 166 0.12 10.97 9.52
C LEU A 166 -0.33 12.08 10.51
N ARG A 167 0.40 13.20 10.57
CA ARG A 167 -0.07 14.38 11.29
C ARG A 167 -1.12 15.17 10.51
N ASP A 168 -1.05 15.14 9.17
CA ASP A 168 -2.00 15.80 8.28
C ASP A 168 -2.59 14.89 7.19
N PHE A 169 -2.13 13.64 7.12
CA PHE A 169 -2.58 12.66 6.13
C PHE A 169 -2.33 13.08 4.69
N GLU A 170 -1.18 13.70 4.45
CA GLU A 170 -0.78 14.16 3.12
C GLU A 170 0.52 13.54 2.65
N THR A 171 0.64 13.35 1.34
CA THR A 171 1.87 12.87 0.70
C THR A 171 2.89 14.01 0.62
N LYS A 172 4.07 13.79 1.21
CA LYS A 172 5.12 14.79 1.29
C LYS A 172 6.25 14.60 0.29
N GLN A 173 6.47 13.36 -0.13
CA GLN A 173 7.57 13.02 -1.02
C GLN A 173 7.24 11.78 -1.83
N ILE A 174 7.64 11.78 -3.10
CA ILE A 174 7.68 10.59 -3.95
C ILE A 174 9.11 10.44 -4.45
N VAL A 175 9.65 9.22 -4.35
CA VAL A 175 11.00 8.89 -4.82
C VAL A 175 11.00 7.65 -5.68
N LYS A 176 12.08 7.44 -6.44
CA LYS A 176 12.31 6.25 -7.25
C LYS A 176 13.80 5.91 -7.29
N ASP A 177 14.13 4.62 -7.19
CA ASP A 177 15.42 4.13 -7.66
C ASP A 177 15.41 4.14 -9.20
N PRO A 178 16.30 4.90 -9.83
CA PRO A 178 16.32 5.01 -11.30
C PRO A 178 16.64 3.67 -12.00
N ASN A 179 17.11 2.66 -11.29
CA ASN A 179 17.41 1.34 -11.83
C ASN A 179 16.24 0.35 -11.70
N LEU A 180 15.15 0.73 -11.04
CA LEU A 180 13.95 -0.10 -10.86
C LEU A 180 12.85 0.31 -11.83
N ILE A 181 12.22 -0.66 -12.49
CA ILE A 181 11.04 -0.46 -13.35
C ILE A 181 9.80 -1.19 -12.85
N SER A 182 9.93 -2.06 -11.86
CA SER A 182 8.82 -2.74 -11.19
C SER A 182 9.15 -2.98 -9.72
N ASN A 183 8.14 -3.00 -8.87
CA ASN A 183 8.28 -3.42 -7.48
C ASN A 183 7.05 -4.20 -7.04
N HIS A 184 7.24 -5.02 -6.01
CA HIS A 184 6.18 -5.74 -5.30
C HIS A 184 6.69 -6.17 -3.92
N GLY A 185 5.77 -6.48 -3.00
CA GLY A 185 6.14 -6.84 -1.63
C GLY A 185 6.85 -5.73 -0.84
N SER A 186 6.61 -4.50 -1.23
CA SER A 186 7.25 -3.27 -0.77
C SER A 186 6.20 -2.15 -0.67
N ALA A 187 6.32 -1.16 0.16
CA ALA A 187 7.43 -0.86 1.03
C ALA A 187 7.33 -1.66 2.32
N PHE A 188 8.46 -1.96 2.98
CA PHE A 188 8.51 -2.45 4.35
C PHE A 188 9.64 -1.75 5.11
N VAL A 189 9.64 -1.83 6.43
CA VAL A 189 10.57 -1.07 7.27
C VAL A 189 11.22 -1.95 8.34
N PRO A 190 12.48 -1.68 8.72
CA PRO A 190 13.07 -2.24 9.92
C PRO A 190 12.41 -1.69 11.20
N PRO A 191 12.61 -2.33 12.37
CA PRO A 191 11.93 -2.01 13.64
C PRO A 191 12.04 -0.57 14.16
N ASN A 192 12.93 0.25 13.62
CA ASN A 192 13.04 1.67 13.95
C ASN A 192 12.97 2.58 12.72
N THR A 193 12.53 2.05 11.61
CA THR A 193 12.32 2.79 10.35
C THR A 193 13.59 3.55 9.90
N GLU A 194 14.77 2.93 10.05
CA GLU A 194 16.03 3.52 9.58
C GLU A 194 16.09 3.58 8.05
N TYR A 195 15.35 2.67 7.41
CA TYR A 195 15.22 2.56 5.97
C TYR A 195 13.76 2.27 5.59
N VAL A 196 13.39 2.69 4.39
CA VAL A 196 12.23 2.16 3.67
C VAL A 196 12.79 1.25 2.59
N ILE A 197 12.39 -0.01 2.61
CA ILE A 197 13.00 -1.03 1.75
C ILE A 197 12.00 -1.44 0.68
N GLN A 198 12.48 -1.57 -0.55
CA GLN A 198 11.67 -2.11 -1.65
C GLN A 198 12.46 -3.15 -2.44
N SER A 199 11.75 -4.10 -3.05
CA SER A 199 12.31 -5.12 -3.93
C SER A 199 11.73 -5.03 -5.34
N SER A 200 12.52 -5.41 -6.34
CA SER A 200 12.03 -5.57 -7.71
C SER A 200 11.08 -6.76 -7.81
N GLN A 201 9.94 -6.59 -8.48
CA GLN A 201 9.08 -7.74 -8.80
C GLN A 201 9.68 -8.58 -9.94
N TYR A 202 10.12 -7.93 -10.99
CA TYR A 202 10.64 -8.58 -12.18
C TYR A 202 12.10 -8.20 -12.40
N GLY A 203 12.91 -9.17 -12.80
CA GLY A 203 14.26 -8.90 -13.26
C GLY A 203 14.25 -8.09 -14.56
N THR A 204 15.12 -7.10 -14.65
CA THR A 204 15.29 -6.22 -15.82
C THR A 204 16.77 -6.00 -16.09
N PRO A 205 17.18 -5.60 -17.32
CA PRO A 205 18.56 -5.20 -17.54
C PRO A 205 18.91 -4.02 -16.64
N LEU A 206 20.03 -4.14 -15.92
CA LEU A 206 20.50 -3.07 -15.05
C LEU A 206 20.74 -1.78 -15.86
N GLY A 207 20.35 -0.65 -15.26
CA GLY A 207 20.49 0.64 -15.91
C GLY A 207 19.57 0.86 -17.12
N TRP A 208 18.58 -0.01 -17.31
CA TRP A 208 17.62 0.02 -18.44
C TRP A 208 18.28 -0.10 -19.81
N GLU A 209 19.48 -0.68 -19.87
CA GLU A 209 20.11 -0.99 -21.14
C GLU A 209 19.31 -2.05 -21.89
N TYR A 210 19.14 -1.86 -23.20
CA TYR A 210 18.48 -2.89 -24.01
C TYR A 210 19.28 -4.20 -23.98
N ALA A 211 18.60 -5.27 -23.62
CA ALA A 211 19.11 -6.63 -23.75
C ALA A 211 17.99 -7.57 -24.23
N PRO A 212 18.27 -8.44 -25.22
CA PRO A 212 17.27 -9.42 -25.67
C PRO A 212 16.96 -10.43 -24.54
N ILE A 213 15.72 -10.92 -24.50
CA ILE A 213 15.27 -11.87 -23.47
C ILE A 213 16.07 -13.19 -23.47
N SER A 214 16.71 -13.52 -24.59
CA SER A 214 17.64 -14.67 -24.68
C SER A 214 18.89 -14.52 -23.81
N GLU A 215 19.22 -13.30 -23.38
CA GLU A 215 20.32 -12.98 -22.48
C GLU A 215 19.83 -12.74 -21.03
N TYR A 216 18.66 -13.30 -20.69
CA TYR A 216 18.02 -13.08 -19.38
C TYR A 216 18.97 -13.38 -18.21
N LYS A 217 19.63 -14.54 -18.21
CA LYS A 217 20.51 -14.96 -17.13
C LYS A 217 21.75 -14.08 -16.97
N GLU A 218 22.27 -13.55 -18.06
CA GLU A 218 23.50 -12.75 -18.07
C GLU A 218 23.27 -11.27 -17.81
N LYS A 219 22.15 -10.71 -18.31
CA LYS A 219 21.93 -9.26 -18.34
C LYS A 219 20.87 -8.76 -17.36
N TYR A 220 19.86 -9.58 -17.08
CA TYR A 220 18.77 -9.16 -16.19
C TYR A 220 19.18 -9.35 -14.73
N ARG A 221 18.78 -8.44 -13.88
CA ARG A 221 19.00 -8.47 -12.43
C ARG A 221 17.77 -7.93 -11.70
N GLY A 222 17.62 -8.33 -10.44
CA GLY A 222 16.76 -7.68 -9.49
C GLY A 222 17.57 -6.75 -8.59
N LEU A 223 16.86 -5.92 -7.84
CA LEU A 223 17.42 -5.01 -6.84
C LEU A 223 16.57 -5.03 -5.58
N ILE A 224 17.23 -4.91 -4.44
CA ILE A 224 16.63 -4.51 -3.17
C ILE A 224 17.13 -3.11 -2.88
N THR A 225 16.25 -2.12 -2.86
CA THR A 225 16.61 -0.72 -2.62
C THR A 225 16.37 -0.35 -1.18
N MET A 226 17.41 0.20 -0.56
CA MET A 226 17.47 0.66 0.83
C MET A 226 17.38 2.19 0.81
N TYR A 227 16.17 2.74 0.92
CA TYR A 227 15.98 4.18 1.04
C TYR A 227 16.22 4.64 2.47
N LYS A 228 17.28 5.40 2.71
CA LYS A 228 17.58 5.96 4.01
C LYS A 228 16.48 6.92 4.43
N PHE A 229 15.86 6.68 5.58
CA PHE A 229 14.82 7.56 6.10
C PHE A 229 15.36 8.48 7.19
N ASP A 230 15.21 9.78 6.98
CA ASP A 230 15.51 10.82 7.97
C ASP A 230 14.25 11.10 8.79
N ARG A 231 14.18 10.54 9.99
CA ARG A 231 13.01 10.66 10.85
C ARG A 231 12.79 12.09 11.39
N GLU A 232 13.83 12.90 11.47
CA GLU A 232 13.69 14.30 11.94
C GLU A 232 13.00 15.14 10.86
N LYS A 233 13.35 14.90 9.60
CA LYS A 233 12.74 15.60 8.46
C LYS A 233 11.46 14.95 7.96
N GLY A 234 11.23 13.68 8.30
CA GLY A 234 10.16 12.86 7.69
C GLY A 234 10.34 12.66 6.19
N ARG A 235 11.57 12.47 5.72
CA ARG A 235 11.93 12.37 4.30
C ARG A 235 12.92 11.26 4.03
N ILE A 236 12.83 10.70 2.83
CA ILE A 236 13.86 9.80 2.30
C ILE A 236 15.05 10.65 1.83
N ASP A 237 16.23 10.29 2.30
CA ASP A 237 17.52 10.84 1.89
C ASP A 237 18.10 9.98 0.78
N LEU A 238 17.89 10.40 -0.48
CA LEU A 238 18.36 9.65 -1.64
C LEU A 238 19.89 9.61 -1.76
N GLU A 239 20.60 10.63 -1.26
CA GLU A 239 22.07 10.69 -1.34
C GLU A 239 22.69 9.55 -0.49
N ASN A 240 22.09 9.25 0.65
CA ASN A 240 22.54 8.20 1.56
C ASN A 240 21.80 6.86 1.35
N SER A 241 20.97 6.77 0.31
CA SER A 241 20.31 5.52 -0.12
C SER A 241 21.23 4.68 -1.02
N PHE A 242 20.95 3.39 -1.10
CA PHE A 242 21.70 2.45 -1.93
C PHE A 242 20.84 1.24 -2.29
N SER A 243 21.32 0.43 -3.25
CA SER A 243 20.65 -0.82 -3.64
C SER A 243 21.59 -2.02 -3.52
N ILE A 244 21.04 -3.20 -3.31
CA ILE A 244 21.72 -4.49 -3.34
C ILE A 244 21.27 -5.20 -4.61
N GLU A 245 22.23 -5.58 -5.46
CA GLU A 245 21.94 -6.41 -6.63
C GLU A 245 21.58 -7.83 -6.19
N ILE A 246 20.52 -8.37 -6.76
CA ILE A 246 20.08 -9.76 -6.59
C ILE A 246 19.92 -10.44 -7.95
N PRO A 247 19.83 -11.77 -8.02
CA PRO A 247 19.50 -12.49 -9.25
C PRO A 247 18.24 -11.97 -9.90
N PRO A 248 18.00 -12.23 -11.20
CA PRO A 248 16.77 -11.83 -11.87
C PRO A 248 15.58 -12.70 -11.45
N TYR A 249 15.53 -13.12 -10.20
CA TYR A 249 14.44 -13.87 -9.61
C TYR A 249 13.29 -12.91 -9.31
N TRP A 250 12.08 -13.36 -9.59
CA TRP A 250 10.90 -12.55 -9.35
C TRP A 250 10.58 -12.52 -7.86
N GLN A 251 10.67 -11.33 -7.28
CA GLN A 251 10.38 -11.14 -5.87
C GLN A 251 8.89 -10.92 -5.64
N ASP A 252 8.40 -11.43 -4.52
CA ASP A 252 7.02 -11.21 -4.09
C ASP A 252 6.98 -10.43 -2.77
N LEU A 253 6.65 -11.05 -1.64
CA LEU A 253 6.56 -10.35 -0.36
C LEU A 253 7.90 -10.33 0.37
N CYS A 254 8.11 -9.26 1.13
CA CYS A 254 9.28 -9.10 1.99
C CYS A 254 8.85 -8.69 3.41
N ASP A 255 9.65 -9.08 4.41
CA ASP A 255 9.51 -8.60 5.79
C ASP A 255 10.89 -8.39 6.44
N ALA A 256 10.97 -7.45 7.39
CA ALA A 256 12.16 -7.20 8.17
C ALA A 256 12.17 -8.01 9.47
N GLY A 257 13.37 -8.46 9.86
CA GLY A 257 13.58 -9.14 11.13
C GLY A 257 13.30 -8.23 12.32
N LYS A 258 12.78 -8.82 13.39
CA LYS A 258 12.37 -8.16 14.64
C LYS A 258 13.12 -8.78 15.82
N LEU A 259 13.36 -8.01 16.88
CA LEU A 259 14.03 -8.51 18.10
C LEU A 259 15.30 -9.31 17.79
N VAL A 260 15.27 -10.65 17.92
CA VAL A 260 16.47 -11.51 17.73
C VAL A 260 16.95 -11.56 16.28
N SER A 261 16.08 -11.30 15.31
CA SER A 261 16.39 -11.24 13.88
C SER A 261 16.59 -9.83 13.35
N ASP A 262 16.53 -8.80 14.22
CA ASP A 262 16.80 -7.42 13.81
C ASP A 262 18.18 -7.30 13.14
N GLY A 263 18.22 -6.54 12.05
CA GLY A 263 19.40 -6.42 11.19
C GLY A 263 19.35 -7.32 9.95
N TRP A 264 18.39 -8.23 9.88
CA TRP A 264 18.13 -9.09 8.74
C TRP A 264 16.77 -8.79 8.12
N ALA A 265 16.62 -9.12 6.85
CA ALA A 265 15.34 -9.08 6.17
C ALA A 265 15.24 -10.24 5.16
N PHE A 266 14.02 -10.54 4.76
CA PHE A 266 13.66 -11.74 4.02
C PHE A 266 12.71 -11.38 2.90
N CYS A 267 12.99 -11.85 1.67
CA CYS A 267 12.11 -11.69 0.53
C CYS A 267 11.93 -13.03 -0.16
N ASN A 268 10.73 -13.48 -0.37
CA ASN A 268 10.50 -14.69 -1.15
C ASN A 268 10.54 -14.41 -2.65
N SER A 269 10.72 -15.47 -3.44
CA SER A 269 10.66 -15.38 -4.90
C SER A 269 9.70 -16.41 -5.47
N PHE A 270 9.18 -16.15 -6.67
CA PHE A 270 8.28 -17.03 -7.38
C PHE A 270 8.81 -17.38 -8.78
N ASN A 271 10.06 -17.83 -8.84
CA ASN A 271 10.75 -18.20 -10.08
C ASN A 271 10.02 -19.28 -10.87
N THR A 272 9.27 -20.16 -10.17
CA THR A 272 8.47 -21.20 -10.80
C THR A 272 7.37 -20.65 -11.71
N GLU A 273 7.08 -19.35 -11.64
CA GLU A 273 6.14 -18.65 -12.51
C GLU A 273 6.83 -17.77 -13.57
N LEU A 274 8.16 -17.84 -13.72
CA LEU A 274 8.88 -17.03 -14.68
C LEU A 274 8.36 -17.20 -16.09
N ALA A 275 7.98 -16.09 -16.74
CA ALA A 275 7.44 -16.07 -18.10
C ALA A 275 8.41 -16.61 -19.16
N THR A 276 9.72 -16.55 -18.90
CA THR A 276 10.77 -17.09 -19.78
C THR A 276 10.69 -18.60 -20.00
N GLY A 277 9.96 -19.30 -19.16
CA GLY A 277 9.70 -20.75 -19.28
C GLY A 277 8.32 -21.11 -19.83
N GLY A 278 7.49 -20.12 -20.21
CA GLY A 278 6.09 -20.31 -20.56
C GLY A 278 5.81 -20.96 -21.91
N VAL A 279 4.66 -20.63 -22.48
CA VAL A 279 4.12 -21.23 -23.73
C VAL A 279 5.08 -21.11 -24.91
N GLU A 280 5.83 -20.03 -25.02
CA GLU A 280 6.83 -19.79 -26.07
C GLU A 280 7.96 -20.83 -26.04
N SER A 281 8.26 -21.39 -24.88
CA SER A 281 9.22 -22.49 -24.68
C SER A 281 8.58 -23.87 -24.80
N GLY A 282 7.31 -23.97 -25.24
CA GLY A 282 6.57 -25.20 -25.38
C GLY A 282 5.96 -25.74 -24.07
N ASN A 283 5.87 -24.92 -23.03
CA ASN A 283 5.22 -25.27 -21.78
C ASN A 283 3.69 -25.10 -21.88
N PRO A 284 2.91 -25.88 -21.11
CA PRO A 284 1.48 -25.67 -21.02
C PRO A 284 1.17 -24.26 -20.48
N PRO A 285 0.04 -23.65 -20.89
CA PRO A 285 -0.36 -22.32 -20.42
C PRO A 285 -0.94 -22.32 -18.99
N PHE A 286 -0.81 -23.43 -18.27
CA PHE A 286 -1.31 -23.59 -16.91
C PHE A 286 -0.17 -23.53 -15.90
N GLU A 287 -0.39 -22.84 -14.78
CA GLU A 287 0.58 -22.67 -13.69
C GLU A 287 1.24 -23.99 -13.27
N ALA A 288 0.46 -25.06 -13.12
CA ALA A 288 0.99 -26.37 -12.74
C ALA A 288 2.03 -26.95 -13.73
N GLY A 289 2.00 -26.51 -14.98
CA GLY A 289 2.99 -26.94 -15.99
C GLY A 289 4.27 -26.13 -15.93
N VAL A 290 4.16 -24.84 -15.61
CA VAL A 290 5.29 -23.90 -15.50
C VAL A 290 6.05 -24.13 -14.21
N SER A 291 5.34 -24.26 -13.10
CA SER A 291 5.87 -24.35 -11.73
C SER A 291 6.69 -25.62 -11.40
N GLN A 292 7.02 -26.45 -12.38
CA GLN A 292 7.79 -27.68 -12.14
C GLN A 292 9.27 -27.57 -12.51
N ARG A 293 9.72 -26.44 -13.06
CA ARG A 293 11.03 -26.36 -13.70
C ARG A 293 12.10 -25.70 -12.85
N ASP A 294 11.75 -24.62 -12.14
CA ASP A 294 12.69 -23.81 -11.42
C ASP A 294 12.48 -23.96 -9.90
N MET A 295 13.45 -23.53 -9.13
CA MET A 295 13.41 -23.49 -7.67
C MET A 295 13.06 -22.07 -7.24
N ASP A 296 12.20 -21.97 -6.23
CA ASP A 296 11.96 -20.72 -5.51
C ASP A 296 12.89 -20.58 -4.33
N TYR A 297 13.29 -19.36 -4.04
CA TYR A 297 14.25 -19.04 -2.99
C TYR A 297 13.80 -17.88 -2.14
N MET A 298 13.88 -18.04 -0.82
CA MET A 298 13.88 -16.95 0.11
C MET A 298 15.26 -16.26 0.05
N HIS A 299 15.27 -14.96 -0.28
CA HIS A 299 16.46 -14.11 -0.17
C HIS A 299 16.60 -13.66 1.27
N ILE A 300 17.71 -14.00 1.89
CA ILE A 300 18.06 -13.67 3.27
C ILE A 300 19.16 -12.63 3.20
N PHE A 301 18.93 -11.42 3.65
CA PHE A 301 19.96 -10.39 3.58
C PHE A 301 20.13 -9.61 4.88
N ASN A 302 21.39 -9.36 5.21
CA ASN A 302 21.77 -8.56 6.38
C ASN A 302 21.76 -7.07 5.98
N TRP A 303 20.64 -6.38 6.22
CA TRP A 303 20.49 -5.00 5.84
C TRP A 303 21.36 -4.03 6.64
N LYS A 304 21.64 -4.32 7.94
CA LYS A 304 22.56 -3.50 8.74
C LYS A 304 23.98 -3.57 8.20
N LYS A 305 24.45 -4.78 7.89
CA LYS A 305 25.76 -4.97 7.30
C LYS A 305 25.86 -4.36 5.91
N ALA A 306 24.79 -4.46 5.10
CA ALA A 306 24.73 -3.81 3.81
C ALA A 306 24.88 -2.28 3.93
N ALA A 307 24.22 -1.66 4.92
CA ALA A 307 24.36 -0.25 5.20
C ALA A 307 25.82 0.13 5.58
N GLU A 308 26.47 -0.66 6.40
CA GLU A 308 27.90 -0.45 6.77
C GLU A 308 28.83 -0.59 5.56
N VAL A 309 28.57 -1.57 4.70
CA VAL A 309 29.38 -1.83 3.49
C VAL A 309 29.16 -0.75 2.44
N ALA A 310 27.94 -0.22 2.29
CA ALA A 310 27.64 0.86 1.37
C ALA A 310 28.43 2.15 1.63
N GLU A 311 28.87 2.37 2.86
CA GLU A 311 29.69 3.53 3.25
C GLU A 311 31.20 3.31 3.01
N GLN A 312 31.64 2.09 2.66
CA GLN A 312 33.03 1.78 2.44
C GLN A 312 33.45 2.09 1.01
N ALA A 313 34.59 2.77 0.86
CA ALA A 313 35.12 3.11 -0.45
C ALA A 313 35.38 1.88 -1.33
N GLY A 314 34.84 1.90 -2.54
CA GLY A 314 35.01 0.84 -3.56
C GLY A 314 34.14 -0.40 -3.36
N LYS A 315 33.18 -0.41 -2.41
CA LYS A 315 32.24 -1.52 -2.22
C LYS A 315 30.91 -1.31 -2.97
N THR A 316 30.67 -0.13 -3.48
CA THR A 316 29.52 0.19 -4.31
C THR A 316 29.93 0.67 -5.70
N GLU A 317 29.11 0.43 -6.69
CA GLU A 317 29.17 1.00 -8.04
C GLU A 317 28.04 2.00 -8.21
N VAL A 318 28.31 3.17 -8.79
CA VAL A 318 27.25 4.15 -9.06
C VAL A 318 26.62 3.84 -10.41
N MET A 319 25.30 3.58 -10.40
CA MET A 319 24.51 3.29 -11.58
C MET A 319 23.32 4.28 -11.63
N ASN A 320 23.23 5.07 -12.69
CA ASN A 320 22.19 6.10 -12.84
C ASN A 320 22.01 7.01 -11.60
N GLY A 321 23.11 7.29 -10.89
CA GLY A 321 23.09 8.10 -9.67
C GLY A 321 22.83 7.36 -8.36
N MET A 322 22.41 6.07 -8.40
CA MET A 322 22.24 5.24 -7.22
C MET A 322 23.50 4.39 -6.94
N ARG A 323 23.89 4.28 -5.67
CA ARG A 323 24.96 3.37 -5.22
C ARG A 323 24.43 1.93 -5.19
N VAL A 324 25.13 0.99 -5.82
CA VAL A 324 24.72 -0.41 -5.90
C VAL A 324 25.83 -1.33 -5.35
N ILE A 325 25.50 -2.13 -4.36
CA ILE A 325 26.32 -3.26 -3.91
C ILE A 325 26.07 -4.43 -4.88
N ARG A 326 27.09 -4.81 -5.65
CA ARG A 326 26.97 -5.88 -6.65
C ARG A 326 26.98 -7.27 -5.98
N ILE A 327 26.37 -8.27 -6.60
CA ILE A 327 26.30 -9.65 -6.09
C ILE A 327 27.65 -10.17 -5.56
N PRO A 328 28.79 -10.04 -6.30
CA PRO A 328 30.06 -10.53 -5.77
C PRO A 328 30.46 -9.90 -4.43
N THR A 329 30.25 -8.58 -4.30
CA THR A 329 30.52 -7.87 -3.03
C THR A 329 29.53 -8.29 -1.94
N ALA A 330 28.25 -8.42 -2.25
CA ALA A 330 27.24 -8.86 -1.28
C ALA A 330 27.55 -10.27 -0.72
N VAL A 331 28.01 -11.17 -1.58
CA VAL A 331 28.42 -12.52 -1.19
C VAL A 331 29.74 -12.51 -0.39
N GLU A 332 30.76 -11.77 -0.86
CA GLU A 332 32.05 -11.64 -0.17
C GLU A 332 31.89 -11.11 1.26
N GLU A 333 31.04 -10.10 1.41
CA GLU A 333 30.76 -9.46 2.71
C GLU A 333 29.75 -10.24 3.56
N GLY A 334 29.18 -11.34 3.06
CA GLY A 334 28.17 -12.13 3.77
C GLY A 334 26.89 -11.36 4.04
N ILE A 335 26.45 -10.58 3.04
CA ILE A 335 25.20 -9.81 3.08
C ILE A 335 24.04 -10.67 2.59
N LEU A 336 24.23 -11.47 1.54
CA LEU A 336 23.15 -12.15 0.80
C LEU A 336 23.31 -13.66 0.82
N PHE A 337 22.23 -14.36 1.18
CA PHE A 337 22.08 -15.82 1.18
C PHE A 337 20.73 -16.21 0.59
N LEU A 338 20.58 -17.45 0.16
CA LEU A 338 19.35 -18.04 -0.32
C LEU A 338 18.98 -19.27 0.51
N ALA A 339 17.68 -19.47 0.73
CA ALA A 339 17.15 -20.74 1.23
C ALA A 339 16.06 -21.24 0.27
N PRO A 340 16.02 -22.56 -0.07
CA PRO A 340 14.94 -23.11 -0.89
C PRO A 340 13.59 -22.91 -0.24
N GLU A 341 12.56 -22.66 -1.06
CA GLU A 341 11.17 -22.46 -0.66
C GLU A 341 10.23 -23.43 -1.37
N PRO A 342 9.01 -23.65 -0.84
CA PRO A 342 7.95 -24.33 -1.57
C PRO A 342 7.59 -23.59 -2.86
N LYS A 343 6.85 -24.27 -3.75
CA LYS A 343 6.50 -23.73 -5.07
C LYS A 343 5.67 -22.48 -4.99
N SER A 344 6.15 -21.45 -5.71
CA SER A 344 5.46 -20.18 -5.89
C SER A 344 4.98 -19.57 -4.57
N PRO A 345 5.89 -19.40 -3.58
CA PRO A 345 5.54 -18.79 -2.32
C PRO A 345 5.07 -17.36 -2.55
N HIS A 346 4.23 -16.84 -1.64
CA HIS A 346 3.76 -15.46 -1.73
C HIS A 346 4.09 -14.65 -0.49
N GLY A 347 3.79 -15.16 0.72
CA GLY A 347 4.08 -14.48 1.97
C GLY A 347 5.39 -14.97 2.60
N VAL A 348 6.20 -14.06 3.10
CA VAL A 348 7.23 -14.31 4.10
C VAL A 348 6.98 -13.34 5.25
N ASP A 349 6.62 -13.87 6.42
CA ASP A 349 6.18 -13.07 7.56
C ASP A 349 7.01 -13.48 8.79
N VAL A 350 7.60 -12.49 9.47
CA VAL A 350 8.42 -12.73 10.67
C VAL A 350 7.52 -12.77 11.90
N THR A 351 7.66 -13.81 12.73
CA THR A 351 6.88 -13.92 13.97
C THR A 351 7.17 -12.76 14.94
N PRO A 352 6.23 -12.40 15.80
CA PRO A 352 6.37 -11.25 16.72
C PRO A 352 7.60 -11.32 17.62
N ASP A 353 8.07 -12.53 17.95
CA ASP A 353 9.31 -12.73 18.74
C ASP A 353 10.60 -12.74 17.90
N GLY A 354 10.48 -12.58 16.58
CA GLY A 354 11.60 -12.54 15.64
C GLY A 354 12.33 -13.86 15.44
N LYS A 355 11.84 -14.97 16.02
CA LYS A 355 12.57 -16.24 16.00
C LYS A 355 12.26 -17.12 14.81
N TYR A 356 11.11 -16.95 14.20
CA TYR A 356 10.65 -17.80 13.12
C TYR A 356 10.15 -16.95 11.94
N LEU A 357 10.21 -17.58 10.77
CA LEU A 357 9.66 -17.04 9.53
C LEU A 357 8.58 -18.00 9.04
N THR A 358 7.46 -17.50 8.68
CA THR A 358 6.37 -18.28 8.10
C THR A 358 6.29 -17.98 6.61
N VAL A 359 6.56 -18.97 5.79
CA VAL A 359 6.53 -18.86 4.32
C VAL A 359 5.34 -19.59 3.77
N ALA A 360 4.42 -18.85 3.18
CA ALA A 360 3.19 -19.37 2.61
C ALA A 360 3.41 -19.83 1.16
N GLY A 361 3.22 -21.12 0.89
CA GLY A 361 3.45 -21.69 -0.43
C GLY A 361 2.17 -21.70 -1.28
N LYS A 362 1.92 -20.66 -2.07
CA LYS A 362 0.69 -20.50 -2.87
C LYS A 362 0.28 -21.75 -3.66
N LEU A 363 1.23 -22.43 -4.28
CA LEU A 363 1.01 -23.69 -5.01
C LEU A 363 1.37 -24.94 -4.19
N ASP A 364 1.66 -24.77 -2.91
CA ASP A 364 1.86 -25.82 -1.91
C ASP A 364 0.87 -25.60 -0.75
N PRO A 365 0.15 -26.63 -0.26
CA PRO A 365 -0.89 -26.43 0.76
C PRO A 365 -0.35 -26.13 2.17
N HIS A 366 0.97 -26.03 2.32
CA HIS A 366 1.62 -25.81 3.60
C HIS A 366 2.08 -24.37 3.77
N VAL A 367 2.14 -23.93 5.03
CA VAL A 367 3.04 -22.86 5.47
C VAL A 367 4.30 -23.53 6.02
N THR A 368 5.45 -23.13 5.51
CA THR A 368 6.77 -23.60 5.97
C THR A 368 7.32 -22.67 7.03
N ILE A 369 7.73 -23.23 8.15
CA ILE A 369 8.32 -22.49 9.26
C ILE A 369 9.82 -22.67 9.23
N TYR A 370 10.55 -21.57 9.03
CA TYR A 370 12.01 -21.53 9.17
C TYR A 370 12.38 -20.99 10.54
N SER A 371 13.46 -21.53 11.12
CA SER A 371 14.01 -21.03 12.37
C SER A 371 15.17 -20.09 12.11
N PHE A 372 15.10 -18.86 12.61
CA PHE A 372 16.18 -17.90 12.47
C PHE A 372 17.48 -18.38 13.10
N ASP A 373 17.43 -19.04 14.28
CA ASP A 373 18.60 -19.67 14.92
C ASP A 373 19.26 -20.73 14.04
N LYS A 374 18.44 -21.55 13.35
CA LYS A 374 18.94 -22.54 12.39
C LYS A 374 19.58 -21.88 11.16
N ILE A 375 18.96 -20.83 10.64
CA ILE A 375 19.51 -20.03 9.53
C ILE A 375 20.88 -19.49 9.90
N MET A 376 21.01 -18.88 11.08
CA MET A 376 22.29 -18.33 11.55
C MET A 376 23.36 -19.40 11.73
N LYS A 377 22.98 -20.55 12.27
CA LYS A 377 23.92 -21.70 12.40
C LYS A 377 24.37 -22.24 11.05
N ALA A 378 23.48 -22.31 10.07
CA ALA A 378 23.82 -22.72 8.70
C ALA A 378 24.75 -21.71 8.02
N ILE A 379 24.52 -20.41 8.21
CA ILE A 379 25.41 -19.35 7.73
C ILE A 379 26.78 -19.43 8.37
N GLU A 380 26.87 -19.56 9.69
CA GLU A 380 28.13 -19.67 10.43
C GLU A 380 28.92 -20.97 10.12
N GLY A 381 28.17 -22.05 9.88
CA GLY A 381 28.74 -23.36 9.56
C GLY A 381 29.45 -23.40 8.20
N GLY A 382 29.09 -22.55 7.28
CA GLY A 382 29.71 -22.44 5.95
C GLY A 382 29.49 -23.65 5.05
N ASN A 383 28.52 -24.51 5.38
CA ASN A 383 28.18 -25.70 4.61
C ASN A 383 26.96 -25.45 3.70
N TRP A 384 27.18 -24.76 2.60
CA TRP A 384 26.14 -24.44 1.60
C TRP A 384 26.61 -24.79 0.20
N THR A 385 25.64 -24.91 -0.70
CA THR A 385 25.87 -24.94 -2.14
C THR A 385 25.87 -23.52 -2.69
N LYS A 386 25.96 -23.35 -4.00
CA LYS A 386 25.84 -22.05 -4.65
C LYS A 386 24.87 -22.15 -5.80
N ASP A 387 24.07 -21.08 -5.98
CA ASP A 387 23.26 -20.93 -7.17
C ASP A 387 24.12 -20.58 -8.40
N GLU A 388 23.50 -20.39 -9.55
CA GLU A 388 24.18 -20.04 -10.78
C GLU A 388 24.83 -18.62 -10.78
N PHE A 389 24.46 -17.76 -9.82
CA PHE A 389 25.05 -16.43 -9.63
C PHE A 389 26.14 -16.40 -8.55
N GLY A 390 26.42 -17.55 -7.96
CA GLY A 390 27.46 -17.71 -6.94
C GLY A 390 27.03 -17.39 -5.52
N ILE A 391 25.73 -17.18 -5.29
CA ILE A 391 25.18 -16.89 -3.97
C ILE A 391 25.09 -18.18 -3.15
N PRO A 392 25.47 -18.15 -1.85
CA PRO A 392 25.30 -19.29 -0.96
C PRO A 392 23.81 -19.69 -0.81
N VAL A 393 23.53 -20.98 -1.03
CA VAL A 393 22.21 -21.61 -0.86
C VAL A 393 22.27 -22.53 0.35
N LEU A 394 21.52 -22.19 1.38
CA LEU A 394 21.43 -22.96 2.62
C LEU A 394 20.66 -24.28 2.35
N ASP A 395 20.93 -25.29 3.13
CA ASP A 395 20.23 -26.57 3.04
C ASP A 395 18.82 -26.43 3.65
N PHE A 396 17.78 -26.84 2.91
CA PHE A 396 16.38 -26.73 3.32
C PHE A 396 16.10 -27.44 4.65
N ASP A 397 16.60 -28.68 4.81
CA ASP A 397 16.35 -29.49 6.01
C ASP A 397 17.09 -28.94 7.24
N GLU A 398 18.22 -28.23 7.02
CA GLU A 398 18.97 -27.60 8.11
C GLU A 398 18.28 -26.34 8.63
N VAL A 399 17.58 -25.56 7.81
CA VAL A 399 16.98 -24.27 8.18
C VAL A 399 15.48 -24.35 8.48
N MET A 400 14.77 -25.31 7.89
CA MET A 400 13.36 -25.56 8.13
C MET A 400 13.13 -26.17 9.51
N LEU A 401 12.11 -25.71 10.23
CA LEU A 401 11.68 -26.30 11.48
C LEU A 401 10.58 -27.33 11.28
N THR A 402 9.53 -26.93 10.57
CA THR A 402 8.36 -27.76 10.27
C THR A 402 7.52 -27.17 9.14
N GLN A 403 6.54 -27.93 8.68
CA GLN A 403 5.51 -27.47 7.77
C GLN A 403 4.12 -27.76 8.36
N VAL A 404 3.17 -26.87 8.20
CA VAL A 404 1.79 -27.02 8.63
C VAL A 404 0.86 -26.95 7.42
N GLU A 405 0.10 -28.03 7.21
CA GLU A 405 -0.90 -28.07 6.13
C GLU A 405 -2.13 -27.27 6.54
N LEU A 406 -2.44 -26.21 5.80
CA LEU A 406 -3.57 -25.34 6.08
C LEU A 406 -4.67 -25.48 5.03
N GLY A 407 -4.35 -25.75 3.78
CA GLY A 407 -5.27 -25.82 2.66
C GLY A 407 -4.70 -25.15 1.41
N LEU A 408 -5.52 -24.93 0.40
CA LEU A 408 -5.06 -24.52 -0.92
C LEU A 408 -4.87 -23.00 -1.02
N GLY A 409 -3.71 -22.61 -1.50
CA GLY A 409 -3.36 -21.23 -1.78
C GLY A 409 -3.01 -20.38 -0.56
N PRO A 410 -2.17 -20.86 0.39
CA PRO A 410 -1.68 -20.00 1.48
C PRO A 410 -0.92 -18.79 0.90
N LEU A 411 -1.25 -17.56 1.32
CA LEU A 411 -0.57 -16.37 0.80
C LEU A 411 0.13 -15.53 1.87
N HIS A 412 -0.57 -15.01 2.85
CA HIS A 412 -0.09 -14.03 3.79
C HIS A 412 -0.49 -14.40 5.21
N THR A 413 0.42 -14.25 6.15
CA THR A 413 0.22 -14.61 7.55
C THR A 413 0.27 -13.39 8.46
N GLN A 414 -0.66 -13.31 9.41
CA GLN A 414 -0.71 -12.31 10.47
C GLN A 414 -0.81 -12.98 11.82
N TYR A 415 -0.49 -12.26 12.89
CA TYR A 415 -0.39 -12.82 14.24
C TYR A 415 -1.32 -12.14 15.23
N ASP A 416 -1.62 -12.84 16.33
CA ASP A 416 -2.26 -12.28 17.52
C ASP A 416 -1.30 -12.30 18.73
N GLY A 417 -1.66 -11.60 19.79
CA GLY A 417 -0.90 -11.60 21.03
C GLY A 417 -1.08 -12.89 21.88
N GLN A 418 -1.77 -13.92 21.36
CA GLN A 418 -2.16 -15.12 22.11
C GLN A 418 -1.44 -16.38 21.62
N GLY A 419 -0.50 -16.24 20.66
CA GLY A 419 0.26 -17.34 20.09
C GLY A 419 -0.43 -18.06 18.94
N ASN A 420 -1.37 -17.40 18.26
CA ASN A 420 -1.95 -17.90 17.03
C ASN A 420 -1.48 -17.07 15.83
N ALA A 421 -1.50 -17.74 14.69
CA ALA A 421 -1.30 -17.15 13.38
C ALA A 421 -2.54 -17.34 12.51
N TYR A 422 -2.74 -16.43 11.59
CA TYR A 422 -3.86 -16.43 10.65
C TYR A 422 -3.27 -16.33 9.24
N THR A 423 -3.66 -17.25 8.37
CA THR A 423 -3.17 -17.27 6.99
C THR A 423 -4.33 -17.23 6.01
N SER A 424 -4.26 -16.34 5.02
CA SER A 424 -5.20 -16.33 3.92
C SER A 424 -4.99 -17.52 2.99
N LEU A 425 -6.07 -18.17 2.58
CA LEU A 425 -6.09 -19.29 1.64
C LEU A 425 -6.78 -18.83 0.36
N PHE A 426 -6.00 -18.38 -0.61
CA PHE A 426 -6.49 -17.77 -1.84
C PHE A 426 -7.41 -18.68 -2.65
N LEU A 427 -7.01 -19.95 -2.84
CA LEU A 427 -7.79 -20.92 -3.62
C LEU A 427 -8.97 -21.48 -2.83
N ASP A 428 -8.83 -21.69 -1.52
CA ASP A 428 -9.93 -22.14 -0.66
C ASP A 428 -10.91 -21.01 -0.33
N SER A 429 -10.56 -19.74 -0.58
CA SER A 429 -11.33 -18.55 -0.18
C SER A 429 -11.70 -18.59 1.31
N ALA A 430 -10.70 -18.77 2.16
CA ALA A 430 -10.87 -18.95 3.60
C ALA A 430 -9.69 -18.32 4.37
N ILE A 431 -9.91 -18.08 5.66
CA ILE A 431 -8.86 -17.75 6.62
C ILE A 431 -8.62 -18.98 7.50
N ALA A 432 -7.36 -19.40 7.60
CA ALA A 432 -6.94 -20.45 8.52
C ALA A 432 -6.35 -19.86 9.80
N LYS A 433 -6.89 -20.21 10.96
CA LYS A 433 -6.30 -19.97 12.28
C LYS A 433 -5.48 -21.19 12.68
N TRP A 434 -4.27 -21.00 13.12
CA TRP A 434 -3.37 -22.08 13.54
C TRP A 434 -2.46 -21.63 14.68
N SER A 435 -1.96 -22.59 15.46
CA SER A 435 -1.11 -22.31 16.63
C SER A 435 0.36 -22.18 16.27
N LEU A 436 1.08 -21.25 16.91
CA LEU A 436 2.52 -21.17 16.91
C LEU A 436 3.10 -22.14 17.93
N GLY A 437 3.93 -23.09 17.48
CA GLY A 437 4.53 -24.13 18.33
C GLY A 437 5.83 -23.74 19.01
N GLY A 438 6.41 -22.60 18.69
CA GLY A 438 7.76 -22.23 19.13
C GLY A 438 8.79 -23.26 18.67
N GLU A 439 9.62 -23.80 19.59
CA GLU A 439 10.61 -24.82 19.29
C GLU A 439 10.02 -26.22 19.05
N ASP A 440 8.75 -26.45 19.45
CA ASP A 440 8.08 -27.74 19.27
C ASP A 440 7.37 -27.84 17.93
N PRO A 441 7.91 -28.60 16.95
CA PRO A 441 7.26 -28.79 15.66
C PRO A 441 5.82 -29.31 15.75
N ALA A 442 5.52 -30.12 16.76
CA ALA A 442 4.17 -30.68 16.95
C ALA A 442 3.16 -29.67 17.53
N GLY A 443 3.63 -28.52 17.97
CA GLY A 443 2.81 -27.39 18.44
C GLY A 443 2.15 -26.60 17.34
N TYR A 444 2.63 -26.70 16.09
CA TYR A 444 2.07 -26.02 14.93
C TYR A 444 0.88 -26.81 14.37
N LYS A 445 -0.33 -26.30 14.58
CA LYS A 445 -1.57 -27.04 14.26
C LYS A 445 -2.62 -26.11 13.71
N LEU A 446 -3.29 -26.56 12.64
CA LEU A 446 -4.53 -25.93 12.18
C LEU A 446 -5.60 -26.05 13.28
N LEU A 447 -6.20 -24.95 13.65
CA LEU A 447 -7.23 -24.85 14.69
C LEU A 447 -8.61 -24.66 14.10
N GLU A 448 -8.74 -23.75 13.14
CA GLU A 448 -10.02 -23.36 12.56
C GLU A 448 -9.84 -22.85 11.12
N LYS A 449 -10.86 -23.04 10.27
CA LYS A 449 -10.98 -22.37 8.96
C LYS A 449 -12.31 -21.64 8.89
N LEU A 450 -12.27 -20.39 8.46
CA LEU A 450 -13.46 -19.57 8.23
C LEU A 450 -13.55 -19.22 6.74
N PRO A 451 -14.60 -19.62 6.03
CA PRO A 451 -14.84 -19.18 4.66
C PRO A 451 -15.08 -17.66 4.61
N VAL A 452 -14.47 -17.02 3.61
CA VAL A 452 -14.62 -15.59 3.29
C VAL A 452 -15.06 -15.44 1.83
N GLN A 453 -15.09 -14.20 1.31
CA GLN A 453 -15.37 -13.98 -0.11
C GLN A 453 -14.22 -14.47 -0.99
N TYR A 454 -14.47 -14.51 -2.32
CA TYR A 454 -13.60 -15.19 -3.26
C TYR A 454 -12.21 -14.56 -3.39
N ASN A 455 -11.23 -15.47 -3.47
CA ASN A 455 -9.84 -15.15 -3.76
C ASN A 455 -9.29 -14.12 -2.77
N VAL A 456 -9.38 -14.45 -1.47
CA VAL A 456 -8.76 -13.64 -0.44
C VAL A 456 -7.25 -13.54 -0.70
N GLY A 457 -6.77 -12.31 -0.88
CA GLY A 457 -5.35 -12.02 -1.05
C GLY A 457 -4.66 -11.82 0.30
N HIS A 458 -4.32 -10.59 0.61
CA HIS A 458 -3.74 -10.25 1.89
C HIS A 458 -4.78 -10.14 3.00
N ILE A 459 -4.28 -10.12 4.24
CA ILE A 459 -5.05 -9.91 5.46
C ILE A 459 -4.32 -8.90 6.33
N ALA A 460 -5.05 -8.18 7.17
CA ALA A 460 -4.49 -7.27 8.15
C ALA A 460 -5.12 -7.52 9.52
N ALA A 461 -4.34 -8.01 10.47
CA ALA A 461 -4.76 -8.07 11.86
C ALA A 461 -4.40 -6.78 12.61
N ALA A 462 -5.11 -6.49 13.68
CA ALA A 462 -4.81 -5.34 14.52
C ALA A 462 -3.38 -5.45 15.09
N GLU A 463 -2.50 -4.51 14.71
CA GLU A 463 -1.06 -4.50 15.05
C GLU A 463 -0.32 -5.81 14.63
N GLY A 464 -0.84 -6.54 13.63
CA GLY A 464 -0.49 -7.94 13.36
C GLY A 464 0.92 -8.20 12.89
N ASP A 465 1.59 -7.19 12.29
CA ASP A 465 2.99 -7.28 11.82
C ASP A 465 4.00 -6.84 12.89
N THR A 466 3.56 -6.41 14.06
CA THR A 466 4.42 -5.83 15.10
C THR A 466 4.95 -6.86 16.09
N VAL A 467 5.81 -6.41 17.01
CA VAL A 467 6.26 -7.22 18.15
C VAL A 467 5.17 -7.37 19.22
N SER A 468 4.11 -6.55 19.16
CA SER A 468 3.01 -6.51 20.11
C SER A 468 1.63 -6.59 19.43
N PRO A 469 1.34 -7.66 18.67
CA PRO A 469 0.06 -7.78 17.97
C PRO A 469 -1.12 -7.79 18.98
N ASP A 470 -2.22 -7.14 18.61
CA ASP A 470 -3.41 -7.01 19.48
C ASP A 470 -4.40 -8.16 19.29
N GLY A 471 -4.67 -8.58 18.06
CA GLY A 471 -5.44 -9.78 17.76
C GLY A 471 -6.93 -9.70 18.07
N GLN A 472 -7.58 -8.52 18.08
CA GLN A 472 -9.03 -8.39 18.24
C GLN A 472 -9.78 -8.55 16.93
N TYR A 473 -9.24 -7.95 15.88
CA TYR A 473 -9.85 -7.89 14.55
C TYR A 473 -8.86 -8.30 13.47
N LEU A 474 -9.40 -8.84 12.39
CA LEU A 474 -8.67 -9.13 11.16
C LEU A 474 -9.53 -8.70 9.98
N VAL A 475 -8.93 -8.03 9.01
CA VAL A 475 -9.58 -7.70 7.74
C VAL A 475 -9.06 -8.61 6.64
N ALA A 476 -9.99 -9.24 5.91
CA ALA A 476 -9.72 -10.06 4.74
C ALA A 476 -9.97 -9.23 3.47
N LEU A 477 -8.94 -9.09 2.62
CA LEU A 477 -8.98 -8.34 1.37
C LEU A 477 -9.32 -9.30 0.22
N ASN A 478 -10.59 -9.29 -0.20
CA ASN A 478 -11.11 -10.26 -1.17
C ASN A 478 -11.18 -9.66 -2.57
N LYS A 479 -10.77 -10.41 -3.57
CA LYS A 479 -10.78 -9.96 -4.97
C LYS A 479 -12.17 -9.89 -5.58
N TRP A 480 -13.14 -10.70 -5.09
CA TRP A 480 -14.52 -10.70 -5.58
C TRP A 480 -15.53 -10.95 -4.46
N SER A 481 -16.66 -10.23 -4.49
CA SER A 481 -17.85 -10.47 -3.69
C SER A 481 -18.99 -10.97 -4.57
N VAL A 482 -18.88 -12.21 -5.03
CA VAL A 482 -19.81 -12.72 -6.05
C VAL A 482 -21.20 -13.05 -5.49
N ASP A 483 -21.30 -13.36 -4.22
CA ASP A 483 -22.54 -13.91 -3.65
C ASP A 483 -23.41 -12.85 -2.96
N ARG A 484 -22.82 -11.74 -2.53
CA ARG A 484 -23.50 -10.77 -1.67
C ARG A 484 -23.91 -9.47 -2.39
N PHE A 485 -23.18 -9.08 -3.42
CA PHE A 485 -23.40 -7.81 -4.11
C PHE A 485 -23.62 -7.99 -5.59
N LEU A 486 -24.58 -7.26 -6.14
CA LEU A 486 -24.78 -7.18 -7.58
C LEU A 486 -23.60 -6.49 -8.24
N SER A 487 -23.24 -6.96 -9.44
CA SER A 487 -22.24 -6.27 -10.26
C SER A 487 -22.73 -4.88 -10.66
N VAL A 488 -21.84 -3.90 -10.58
CA VAL A 488 -22.09 -2.51 -10.95
C VAL A 488 -21.33 -2.12 -12.21
N GLY A 489 -21.20 -3.04 -13.14
CA GLY A 489 -20.45 -2.91 -14.38
C GLY A 489 -19.88 -4.25 -14.82
N PRO A 490 -18.89 -4.26 -15.72
CA PRO A 490 -18.27 -5.50 -16.22
C PRO A 490 -17.49 -6.27 -15.13
N LEU A 491 -17.03 -5.57 -14.10
CA LEU A 491 -16.32 -6.16 -12.97
C LEU A 491 -17.24 -6.26 -11.76
N LYS A 492 -17.07 -7.33 -11.00
CA LYS A 492 -17.72 -7.48 -9.69
C LYS A 492 -16.97 -6.63 -8.66
N PRO A 493 -17.65 -6.08 -7.65
CA PRO A 493 -16.98 -5.31 -6.63
C PRO A 493 -15.98 -6.17 -5.86
N GLN A 494 -14.83 -5.61 -5.54
CA GLN A 494 -13.94 -6.14 -4.54
C GLN A 494 -14.51 -5.85 -3.15
N ASN A 495 -14.02 -6.51 -2.13
CA ASN A 495 -14.64 -6.49 -0.83
C ASN A 495 -13.62 -6.64 0.29
N GLU A 496 -13.83 -5.93 1.37
CA GLU A 496 -13.16 -6.14 2.64
C GLU A 496 -14.14 -6.73 3.65
N GLN A 497 -13.75 -7.82 4.28
CA GLN A 497 -14.53 -8.42 5.37
C GLN A 497 -13.82 -8.26 6.69
N LEU A 498 -14.53 -7.70 7.68
CA LEU A 498 -14.05 -7.64 9.06
C LEU A 498 -14.38 -8.92 9.78
N LEU A 499 -13.38 -9.52 10.38
CA LEU A 499 -13.48 -10.72 11.20
C LEU A 499 -13.22 -10.38 12.66
N ASP A 500 -14.04 -10.93 13.53
CA ASP A 500 -13.77 -11.02 14.97
C ASP A 500 -12.87 -12.25 15.20
N ILE A 501 -11.65 -12.02 15.67
CA ILE A 501 -10.67 -13.05 16.02
C ILE A 501 -10.36 -13.07 17.53
N GLY A 502 -10.86 -12.10 18.28
CA GLY A 502 -10.72 -12.03 19.73
C GLY A 502 -11.67 -12.94 20.50
N SER A 503 -12.66 -13.54 19.83
CA SER A 503 -13.56 -14.53 20.41
C SER A 503 -13.00 -15.95 20.30
N ASP A 504 -13.62 -16.93 21.01
CA ASP A 504 -13.19 -18.34 20.97
C ASP A 504 -13.17 -18.92 19.54
N THR A 505 -14.11 -18.49 18.69
CA THR A 505 -14.20 -18.87 17.29
C THR A 505 -14.22 -17.62 16.39
N MET A 506 -13.61 -17.72 15.21
CA MET A 506 -13.64 -16.65 14.21
C MET A 506 -15.07 -16.45 13.67
N SER A 507 -15.41 -15.22 13.37
CA SER A 507 -16.66 -14.91 12.67
C SER A 507 -16.52 -13.66 11.80
N VAL A 508 -17.16 -13.67 10.62
CA VAL A 508 -17.33 -12.47 9.81
C VAL A 508 -18.38 -11.58 10.48
N ILE A 509 -18.02 -10.34 10.79
CA ILE A 509 -18.91 -9.39 11.47
C ILE A 509 -19.29 -8.19 10.60
N TYR A 510 -18.59 -7.97 9.47
CA TYR A 510 -18.92 -6.93 8.51
C TYR A 510 -18.48 -7.32 7.09
N ASP A 511 -19.24 -6.88 6.08
CA ASP A 511 -18.92 -6.95 4.66
C ASP A 511 -18.95 -5.54 4.07
N MET A 512 -17.87 -5.11 3.44
CA MET A 512 -17.78 -3.81 2.81
C MET A 512 -17.35 -3.94 1.34
N PRO A 513 -18.26 -3.73 0.38
CA PRO A 513 -17.85 -3.66 -1.02
C PRO A 513 -17.01 -2.41 -1.27
N MET A 514 -15.85 -2.59 -1.87
CA MET A 514 -14.94 -1.50 -2.23
C MET A 514 -15.27 -0.99 -3.62
N GLY A 515 -15.72 0.25 -3.69
CA GLY A 515 -16.07 0.91 -4.95
C GLY A 515 -14.93 1.69 -5.59
N ILE A 516 -13.79 1.80 -4.92
CA ILE A 516 -12.65 2.61 -5.33
C ILE A 516 -11.42 1.72 -5.43
N GLY A 517 -10.84 1.61 -6.62
CA GLY A 517 -9.57 0.93 -6.85
C GLY A 517 -9.55 -0.55 -6.48
N GLU A 518 -8.38 -1.04 -6.14
CA GLU A 518 -8.11 -2.41 -5.73
C GLU A 518 -7.49 -2.45 -4.33
N PRO A 519 -8.22 -2.84 -3.27
CA PRO A 519 -7.62 -3.09 -1.98
C PRO A 519 -6.74 -4.34 -2.08
N HIS A 520 -5.42 -4.15 -2.08
CA HIS A 520 -4.45 -5.23 -2.23
C HIS A 520 -3.84 -5.65 -0.92
N TYR A 521 -3.29 -4.69 -0.19
CA TYR A 521 -2.67 -4.87 1.13
C TYR A 521 -3.13 -3.77 2.07
N ALA A 522 -3.08 -4.05 3.36
CA ALA A 522 -3.43 -3.09 4.41
C ALA A 522 -2.64 -3.34 5.68
N GLN A 523 -2.49 -2.30 6.49
CA GLN A 523 -2.01 -2.39 7.87
C GLN A 523 -2.99 -1.70 8.83
N MET A 524 -3.15 -2.25 10.03
CA MET A 524 -4.13 -1.80 11.04
C MET A 524 -3.43 -1.39 12.33
N ILE A 525 -3.59 -0.14 12.71
CA ILE A 525 -2.95 0.49 13.87
C ILE A 525 -4.00 0.96 14.87
N LYS A 526 -3.69 0.96 16.17
CA LYS A 526 -4.52 1.62 17.19
C LYS A 526 -4.68 3.10 16.89
N ALA A 527 -5.93 3.57 16.85
CA ALA A 527 -6.23 4.94 16.46
C ALA A 527 -5.60 5.99 17.39
N ASP A 528 -5.42 5.67 18.68
CA ASP A 528 -4.83 6.56 19.67
C ASP A 528 -3.30 6.78 19.50
N LYS A 529 -2.62 5.95 18.69
CA LYS A 529 -1.22 6.17 18.34
C LYS A 529 -1.04 7.31 17.33
N ILE A 530 -2.04 7.59 16.50
CA ILE A 530 -2.00 8.64 15.50
C ILE A 530 -2.35 9.98 16.16
N LYS A 531 -1.50 10.98 15.96
CA LYS A 531 -1.64 12.33 16.53
C LYS A 531 -1.84 13.35 15.40
N ALA A 532 -2.96 13.19 14.70
CA ALA A 532 -3.31 14.10 13.62
C ALA A 532 -3.57 15.51 14.15
N TRP A 533 -3.16 16.50 13.37
CA TRP A 533 -3.51 17.89 13.59
C TRP A 533 -4.93 18.16 13.06
N GLU A 534 -5.65 19.01 13.77
CA GLU A 534 -6.90 19.59 13.26
C GLU A 534 -6.64 21.00 12.71
N VAL A 535 -5.58 21.62 13.17
CA VAL A 535 -5.10 22.95 12.79
C VAL A 535 -3.58 22.91 12.78
N TYR A 536 -2.93 23.47 11.78
CA TYR A 536 -1.47 23.54 11.77
C TYR A 536 -0.93 24.38 12.94
N PRO A 537 0.27 24.04 13.45
CA PRO A 537 0.81 24.64 14.68
C PRO A 537 0.98 26.15 14.63
N GLU A 538 1.26 26.69 13.45
CA GLU A 538 1.46 28.12 13.21
C GLU A 538 0.70 28.53 11.95
N THR A 539 0.07 29.72 11.96
CA THR A 539 -0.52 30.29 10.75
C THR A 539 0.57 30.60 9.73
N GLY A 540 0.41 30.11 8.53
CA GLY A 540 1.42 30.22 7.48
C GLY A 540 2.30 28.97 7.36
N TRP A 541 1.83 27.82 7.82
CA TRP A 541 2.55 26.54 7.72
C TRP A 541 2.61 26.03 6.29
N ASP A 542 3.80 25.64 5.83
CA ASP A 542 3.98 24.90 4.58
C ASP A 542 3.90 23.39 4.87
N PRO A 543 2.85 22.69 4.41
CA PRO A 543 2.66 21.27 4.71
C PRO A 543 3.68 20.38 4.01
N ILE A 544 4.26 20.81 2.89
CA ILE A 544 5.30 20.05 2.18
C ILE A 544 6.65 20.16 2.88
N ALA A 545 7.05 21.38 3.22
CA ALA A 545 8.30 21.64 3.95
C ALA A 545 8.22 21.21 5.42
N GLN A 546 7.02 21.09 6.00
CA GLN A 546 6.76 20.88 7.44
C GLN A 546 7.43 21.97 8.30
N ALA A 547 7.26 23.22 7.89
CA ALA A 547 7.85 24.40 8.50
C ALA A 547 7.00 25.65 8.22
N PRO A 548 7.18 26.76 8.97
CA PRO A 548 6.59 28.03 8.59
C PRO A 548 7.04 28.46 7.18
N SER A 549 6.08 28.84 6.34
CA SER A 549 6.32 29.30 4.98
C SER A 549 6.89 30.73 4.99
N GLU A 550 7.93 30.98 4.21
CA GLU A 550 8.45 32.34 3.97
C GLU A 550 7.46 33.21 3.16
N PHE A 551 6.45 32.59 2.56
CA PHE A 551 5.40 33.22 1.75
C PHE A 551 4.09 33.38 2.51
N ALA A 552 4.07 33.04 3.79
CA ALA A 552 2.89 33.24 4.64
C ALA A 552 2.41 34.69 4.57
N THR A 553 1.11 34.86 4.39
CA THR A 553 0.46 36.16 4.21
C THR A 553 -0.61 36.33 5.28
N LEU A 554 -0.55 37.39 6.04
CA LEU A 554 -1.54 37.76 7.05
C LEU A 554 -2.51 38.80 6.51
N ALA A 555 -3.64 39.01 7.19
CA ALA A 555 -4.62 40.02 6.81
C ALA A 555 -4.00 41.45 6.71
N GLY A 556 -4.17 42.05 5.54
CA GLY A 556 -3.63 43.37 5.23
C GLY A 556 -2.22 43.36 4.61
N GLU A 557 -1.64 42.16 4.39
CA GLU A 557 -0.36 41.97 3.71
C GLU A 557 -0.52 41.43 2.27
N GLU A 558 -1.77 41.25 1.85
CA GLU A 558 -2.10 40.72 0.53
C GLU A 558 -1.60 41.66 -0.56
N ARG A 559 -1.04 41.11 -1.62
CA ARG A 559 -0.42 41.88 -2.67
C ARG A 559 -0.21 41.08 -3.94
N ILE A 560 0.03 41.79 -5.03
CA ILE A 560 0.45 41.22 -6.31
C ILE A 560 1.77 41.92 -6.67
N GLU A 561 2.81 41.10 -6.84
CA GLU A 561 4.14 41.58 -7.26
C GLU A 561 4.37 41.18 -8.70
N ARG A 562 4.99 42.08 -9.48
CA ARG A 562 5.29 41.83 -10.90
C ARG A 562 6.73 42.20 -11.21
N ASP A 563 7.44 41.24 -11.78
CA ASP A 563 8.78 41.43 -12.35
C ASP A 563 8.78 40.92 -13.81
N GLY A 564 8.60 41.83 -14.74
CA GLY A 564 8.38 41.48 -16.15
C GLY A 564 7.15 40.62 -16.36
N ASN A 565 7.35 39.40 -16.83
CA ASN A 565 6.29 38.41 -17.02
C ASN A 565 6.12 37.48 -15.79
N ASN A 566 6.94 37.62 -14.76
CA ASN A 566 6.76 36.84 -13.53
C ASN A 566 5.83 37.60 -12.61
N VAL A 567 4.77 36.96 -12.15
CA VAL A 567 3.77 37.52 -11.25
C VAL A 567 3.67 36.66 -10.01
N THR A 568 3.86 37.26 -8.86
CA THR A 568 3.66 36.57 -7.57
C THR A 568 2.43 37.15 -6.88
N ILE A 569 1.51 36.29 -6.48
CA ILE A 569 0.27 36.65 -5.83
C ILE A 569 0.33 36.13 -4.38
N PHE A 570 0.10 37.01 -3.44
CA PHE A 570 0.01 36.71 -2.02
C PHE A 570 -1.43 36.93 -1.58
N MET A 571 -2.12 35.82 -1.27
CA MET A 571 -3.55 35.77 -0.99
C MET A 571 -3.81 35.26 0.43
N THR A 572 -4.87 35.77 1.04
CA THR A 572 -5.43 35.19 2.27
C THR A 572 -6.79 34.55 1.98
N SER A 573 -7.08 33.46 2.68
CA SER A 573 -8.42 32.87 2.77
C SER A 573 -8.90 32.95 4.22
N ILE A 574 -10.13 33.40 4.37
CA ILE A 574 -10.88 33.44 5.61
C ILE A 574 -12.35 33.24 5.29
N ARG A 575 -13.17 32.76 6.23
CA ARG A 575 -14.59 32.50 5.97
C ARG A 575 -15.25 33.63 5.20
N SER A 576 -15.82 33.24 4.07
CA SER A 576 -16.52 34.04 3.07
C SER A 576 -15.65 34.93 2.18
N HIS A 577 -14.35 34.99 2.36
CA HIS A 577 -13.51 35.86 1.56
C HIS A 577 -12.21 35.22 1.09
N LEU A 578 -11.85 35.50 -0.17
CA LEU A 578 -10.52 35.31 -0.75
C LEU A 578 -9.98 36.72 -1.05
N THR A 579 -8.85 37.11 -0.51
CA THR A 579 -8.28 38.43 -0.73
C THR A 579 -6.90 38.34 -1.35
N PRO A 580 -6.65 38.97 -2.55
CA PRO A 580 -7.54 39.84 -3.30
C PRO A 580 -8.68 39.11 -4.02
N GLU A 581 -9.81 39.76 -4.23
CA GLU A 581 -10.95 39.27 -5.01
C GLU A 581 -10.76 39.44 -6.53
N HIS A 582 -9.78 40.27 -6.94
CA HIS A 582 -9.50 40.57 -8.34
C HIS A 582 -8.02 40.50 -8.63
N VAL A 583 -7.64 39.65 -9.56
CA VAL A 583 -6.27 39.48 -10.04
C VAL A 583 -6.23 39.83 -11.53
N THR A 584 -5.29 40.68 -11.94
CA THR A 584 -5.09 41.03 -13.35
C THR A 584 -3.73 40.53 -13.83
N LEU A 585 -3.75 39.74 -14.90
CA LEU A 585 -2.59 39.14 -15.55
C LEU A 585 -2.54 39.55 -17.03
N ASN A 586 -1.41 39.31 -17.65
CA ASN A 586 -1.25 39.35 -19.09
C ASN A 586 -1.09 37.92 -19.65
N GLN A 587 -1.56 37.70 -20.85
CA GLN A 587 -1.30 36.43 -21.53
C GLN A 587 0.20 36.18 -21.65
N GLY A 588 0.66 35.00 -21.20
CA GLY A 588 2.05 34.61 -21.16
C GLY A 588 2.77 34.95 -19.82
N ASP A 589 2.05 35.45 -18.82
CA ASP A 589 2.62 35.62 -17.48
C ASP A 589 2.91 34.27 -16.82
N ASN A 590 4.08 34.15 -16.19
CA ASN A 590 4.43 33.06 -15.29
C ASN A 590 3.93 33.42 -13.88
N VAL A 591 2.98 32.70 -13.39
CA VAL A 591 2.29 33.00 -12.14
C VAL A 591 2.77 32.07 -11.03
N THR A 592 3.18 32.65 -9.89
CA THR A 592 3.33 31.94 -8.63
C THR A 592 2.26 32.47 -7.67
N TRP A 593 1.44 31.60 -7.12
CA TRP A 593 0.33 31.97 -6.25
C TRP A 593 0.49 31.31 -4.89
N HIS A 594 0.53 32.13 -3.84
CA HIS A 594 0.55 31.70 -2.45
C HIS A 594 -0.79 32.05 -1.80
N ILE A 595 -1.42 31.06 -1.14
CA ILE A 595 -2.68 31.26 -0.43
C ILE A 595 -2.48 30.82 1.02
N THR A 596 -2.69 31.71 1.97
CA THR A 596 -2.64 31.39 3.40
C THR A 596 -4.04 31.36 3.97
N ASN A 597 -4.45 30.21 4.51
CA ASN A 597 -5.64 30.12 5.34
C ASN A 597 -5.32 30.66 6.73
N ILE A 598 -5.83 31.86 7.03
CA ILE A 598 -5.52 32.56 8.28
C ILE A 598 -6.46 32.20 9.43
N GLU A 599 -7.29 31.19 9.27
CA GLU A 599 -8.16 30.69 10.33
C GLU A 599 -7.44 29.70 11.25
N THR A 600 -7.97 29.59 12.46
CA THR A 600 -7.43 28.69 13.51
C THR A 600 -8.48 27.76 14.11
N ALA A 601 -9.69 27.75 13.56
CA ALA A 601 -10.76 26.86 14.00
C ALA A 601 -10.66 25.49 13.26
N PRO A 602 -10.89 24.36 13.93
CA PRO A 602 -10.74 23.04 13.33
C PRO A 602 -11.67 22.75 12.13
N ASP A 603 -12.77 23.49 12.01
CA ASP A 603 -13.76 23.35 10.96
C ASP A 603 -13.63 24.39 9.82
N ALA A 604 -12.49 25.06 9.72
CA ALA A 604 -12.28 26.18 8.83
C ALA A 604 -11.38 25.84 7.62
N THR A 605 -11.50 24.68 7.07
CA THR A 605 -10.92 24.30 5.77
C THR A 605 -11.57 25.10 4.65
N HIS A 606 -10.78 25.61 3.72
CA HIS A 606 -11.22 26.30 2.51
C HIS A 606 -10.73 25.56 1.28
N GLY A 607 -11.62 25.43 0.30
CA GLY A 607 -11.20 25.00 -1.02
C GLY A 607 -10.73 26.18 -1.87
N PHE A 608 -9.97 25.89 -2.89
CA PHE A 608 -9.63 26.85 -3.94
C PHE A 608 -9.61 26.16 -5.30
N ASP A 609 -10.53 26.54 -6.15
CA ASP A 609 -10.59 26.11 -7.54
C ASP A 609 -10.37 27.31 -8.45
N LEU A 610 -9.53 27.14 -9.47
CA LEU A 610 -9.24 28.15 -10.48
C LEU A 610 -9.60 27.61 -11.86
N GLY A 611 -10.68 28.11 -12.42
CA GLY A 611 -11.19 27.67 -13.70
C GLY A 611 -10.15 27.65 -14.82
N GLY A 612 -10.04 26.54 -15.52
CA GLY A 612 -9.17 26.38 -16.68
C GLY A 612 -7.69 26.11 -16.37
N GLN A 613 -7.30 25.93 -15.10
CA GLN A 613 -5.89 25.72 -14.70
C GLN A 613 -5.59 24.33 -14.11
N ASN A 614 -6.51 23.38 -14.20
CA ASN A 614 -6.38 22.04 -13.64
C ASN A 614 -5.96 22.06 -12.14
N LEU A 615 -6.52 22.99 -11.39
CA LEU A 615 -6.20 23.23 -9.99
C LEU A 615 -7.46 23.15 -9.15
N SER A 616 -7.42 22.30 -8.13
CA SER A 616 -8.41 22.25 -7.07
C SER A 616 -7.70 21.84 -5.78
N LEU A 617 -7.67 22.73 -4.79
CA LEU A 617 -6.96 22.54 -3.54
C LEU A 617 -7.95 22.58 -2.38
N SER A 618 -7.66 21.79 -1.33
CA SER A 618 -8.12 22.03 0.03
C SER A 618 -6.99 22.69 0.82
N ILE A 619 -7.30 23.74 1.55
CA ILE A 619 -6.34 24.51 2.32
C ILE A 619 -6.78 24.48 3.79
N GLU A 620 -6.04 23.76 4.60
CA GLU A 620 -6.36 23.53 6.00
C GLU A 620 -6.13 24.79 6.86
N PRO A 621 -6.76 24.90 8.02
CA PRO A 621 -6.53 26.00 8.93
C PRO A 621 -5.04 26.16 9.28
N GLY A 622 -4.50 27.35 9.01
CA GLY A 622 -3.09 27.67 9.21
C GLY A 622 -2.17 27.35 8.04
N GLU A 623 -2.64 26.68 6.99
CA GLU A 623 -1.83 26.29 5.83
C GLU A 623 -1.49 27.47 4.91
N THR A 624 -0.30 27.43 4.31
CA THR A 624 0.06 28.21 3.12
C THR A 624 0.31 27.27 1.95
N ALA A 625 -0.62 27.21 1.01
CA ALA A 625 -0.48 26.49 -0.24
C ALA A 625 0.22 27.34 -1.31
N THR A 626 1.06 26.70 -2.14
CA THR A 626 1.76 27.36 -3.25
C THR A 626 1.58 26.54 -4.52
N PHE A 627 1.25 27.24 -5.62
CA PHE A 627 1.18 26.63 -6.95
C PHE A 627 1.66 27.57 -8.06
N GLN A 628 1.98 27.02 -9.22
CA GLN A 628 2.52 27.74 -10.36
C GLN A 628 1.83 27.33 -11.65
N PHE A 629 1.61 28.30 -12.54
CA PHE A 629 1.09 28.06 -13.88
C PHE A 629 1.49 29.19 -14.83
N VAL A 630 1.32 28.95 -16.12
CA VAL A 630 1.43 30.00 -17.16
C VAL A 630 0.03 30.43 -17.57
N ALA A 631 -0.23 31.74 -17.59
CA ALA A 631 -1.49 32.30 -18.07
C ALA A 631 -1.56 32.22 -19.61
N GLU A 632 -1.77 31.01 -20.17
CA GLU A 632 -1.65 30.75 -21.61
C GLU A 632 -2.79 31.39 -22.43
N HIS A 633 -3.98 31.48 -21.87
CA HIS A 633 -5.17 31.94 -22.56
C HIS A 633 -5.73 33.22 -21.93
N ASP A 634 -6.05 34.18 -22.78
CA ASP A 634 -6.75 35.39 -22.36
C ASP A 634 -8.21 35.10 -21.99
N GLY A 635 -8.78 35.95 -21.13
CA GLY A 635 -10.15 35.79 -20.67
C GLY A 635 -10.36 36.16 -19.21
N THR A 636 -11.54 35.87 -18.71
CA THR A 636 -11.91 36.08 -17.29
C THR A 636 -12.28 34.73 -16.68
N TYR A 637 -11.60 34.39 -15.64
CA TYR A 637 -11.71 33.12 -14.93
C TYR A 637 -12.15 33.37 -13.51
N ALA A 638 -13.17 32.62 -13.03
CA ALA A 638 -13.53 32.66 -11.63
C ALA A 638 -12.60 31.75 -10.83
N TYR A 639 -12.23 32.17 -9.61
CA TYR A 639 -11.75 31.29 -8.57
C TYR A 639 -12.69 31.37 -7.38
N TYR A 640 -12.86 30.25 -6.66
CA TYR A 640 -13.86 30.16 -5.61
C TYR A 640 -13.53 29.05 -4.61
N CYS A 641 -14.15 29.15 -3.43
CA CYS A 641 -14.07 28.11 -2.42
C CYS A 641 -14.92 26.90 -2.80
N THR A 642 -14.36 25.71 -2.73
CA THR A 642 -15.05 24.43 -3.01
C THR A 642 -15.53 23.72 -1.74
N GLU A 643 -15.01 24.10 -0.56
CA GLU A 643 -15.41 23.55 0.73
C GLU A 643 -16.53 24.39 1.37
N PHE A 644 -17.59 23.76 1.83
CA PHE A 644 -18.71 24.48 2.44
C PHE A 644 -18.34 25.03 3.82
N CYS A 645 -17.68 26.18 3.84
CA CYS A 645 -17.04 26.76 5.02
C CYS A 645 -17.93 27.66 5.87
N SER A 646 -19.06 28.20 5.34
CA SER A 646 -19.92 29.15 6.06
C SER A 646 -21.29 29.32 5.39
N ALA A 647 -22.19 30.07 6.04
CA ALA A 647 -23.48 30.45 5.47
C ALA A 647 -23.34 31.36 4.22
N LEU A 648 -22.23 32.07 4.11
CA LEU A 648 -21.89 32.94 2.96
C LEU A 648 -20.86 32.31 2.03
N HIS A 649 -20.75 30.98 2.04
CA HIS A 649 -19.80 30.23 1.23
C HIS A 649 -19.84 30.64 -0.27
N LEU A 650 -21.01 30.88 -0.83
CA LEU A 650 -21.14 31.26 -2.24
C LEU A 650 -20.59 32.65 -2.56
N GLU A 651 -20.34 33.49 -1.58
CA GLU A 651 -19.70 34.79 -1.76
C GLU A 651 -18.17 34.71 -1.75
N MET A 652 -17.62 33.54 -1.35
CA MET A 652 -16.18 33.31 -1.29
C MET A 652 -15.62 32.99 -2.67
N MET A 653 -15.47 34.03 -3.49
CA MET A 653 -15.01 33.92 -4.87
C MET A 653 -14.31 35.18 -5.34
N GLY A 654 -13.61 35.10 -6.46
CA GLY A 654 -12.99 36.24 -7.13
C GLY A 654 -12.77 36.00 -8.61
N TYR A 655 -12.14 36.95 -9.28
CA TYR A 655 -11.86 36.90 -10.70
C TYR A 655 -10.40 37.10 -11.04
N MET A 656 -9.86 36.19 -11.85
CA MET A 656 -8.60 36.35 -12.56
C MET A 656 -8.91 36.84 -13.99
N MET A 657 -8.45 38.02 -14.33
CA MET A 657 -8.59 38.60 -15.67
C MET A 657 -7.24 38.53 -16.38
N VAL A 658 -7.15 37.83 -17.51
CA VAL A 658 -5.95 37.72 -18.32
C VAL A 658 -6.15 38.57 -19.60
N ALA A 659 -5.39 39.66 -19.70
CA ALA A 659 -5.42 40.56 -20.86
C ALA A 659 -4.78 39.90 -22.08
N PRO A 660 -5.35 40.06 -23.30
CA PRO A 660 -4.76 39.49 -24.50
C PRO A 660 -3.42 40.14 -24.85
N GLN A 661 -2.51 39.39 -25.44
CA GLN A 661 -1.16 39.86 -25.78
C GLN A 661 -1.15 41.12 -26.67
N ALA A 662 -2.12 41.26 -27.58
CA ALA A 662 -2.26 42.43 -28.45
C ALA A 662 -2.54 43.74 -27.67
N GLU A 663 -3.26 43.68 -26.56
CA GLU A 663 -3.50 44.83 -25.68
C GLU A 663 -2.28 45.17 -24.84
N VAL A 664 -1.54 44.17 -24.41
CA VAL A 664 -0.30 44.34 -23.66
C VAL A 664 0.79 45.01 -24.51
N GLU A 665 0.93 44.62 -25.78
CA GLU A 665 1.87 45.26 -26.73
C GLU A 665 1.47 46.68 -27.08
N ALA A 666 0.18 46.99 -27.17
CA ALA A 666 -0.31 48.32 -27.42
C ALA A 666 -0.12 49.30 -26.24
N ALA A 667 0.01 48.77 -25.02
CA ALA A 667 0.24 49.54 -23.79
C ALA A 667 1.72 49.79 -23.48
N LYS A 668 2.65 49.09 -24.17
CA LYS A 668 4.10 49.31 -24.12
C LYS A 668 4.53 50.39 -25.13
#